data_b1a952248bdadcdf61cc4bd970289410
#
_entry.id   b1a952248bdadcdf61cc4bd970289410
#
_cell.length_a   1.000
_cell.length_b   1.000
_cell.length_c   1.000
_cell.angle_alpha   90.00
_cell.angle_beta   90.00
_cell.angle_gamma   90.00
#
_symmetry.space_group_name_H-M   'P 1'
#
loop_
_entity.id
_entity.type
_entity.pdbx_description
1 polymer ?
#
loop_
_entity_poly.entity_id
_entity_poly.type
_entity_poly.pdbx_seq_one_letter_code
_entity_poly.pdbx_strand_id
1 'polypeptide(L)'
;MGIPRYFRYIAKSFEGILYNAPNATLHPMHFYLDMNSIIHPVVQWCIETYPAYVTEQNRVESATDGRYHTDMNYHTRFEKAIYKELARRLDVLIGIVRPTKTLYLAIDGVAPRAKMEQQRIRRYKSGYERHRLEEIHRKYQSTPPPSWDRNAITPGTIFLYKLCKYLECTYLPTRRKESTVETILLDDANSPGEGEHKIFEWIRKHHPRADTDTNTEATETESGTDLHCIYGLDADLIMLSLCNPNSIVLLREAPEYYDSHESRERIADELSGTEYIYFNVDAYKDRIIENMMELISVSNESDESDIVPSSLTTLNPTTRSGLLYDYVWLCFLFGNDFLPHFFGFEIKAETVDKLIRMYVNQFKVMRRHFVDIQTGRMDMIAVKQWFDTLYANEMSFITDYVKHANYRKPRNGSNDTNSTPIQMEIERLRCHAYHLRSNTPAISNMERTFQQGSSAFNDIHDAYYRWYFGIESMDANRGFIQTICRNYLYGLQWNIEYYVTGCRDQEWYYPYRGAPCLRELSLEIAKNQPIPIPDVSVRSAYCPIQQLLFVLPSSSFGLLPSAIRTHLLKQMGYYGNYYPDTTELEHDVLFKVYLYECHPFIPYLPVAVIDEIIEKTKGGLNAFDTCRNQRTHVLKIE
;
A
#
# COMPACT_ATOMS: atom_id res chain seq x y z
N MET A 1 -2.37 -1.73 0.86
CA MET A 1 -3.38 -0.80 0.30
C MET A 1 -3.04 -0.37 -1.13
N GLY A 2 -1.82 -0.14 -1.50
CA GLY A 2 -1.42 0.15 -2.87
C GLY A 2 -2.36 1.11 -3.62
N ILE A 3 -2.45 0.95 -4.93
CA ILE A 3 -3.28 1.83 -5.76
C ILE A 3 -4.77 1.54 -5.50
N PRO A 4 -5.57 2.54 -5.03
CA PRO A 4 -6.97 2.31 -4.63
C PRO A 4 -7.83 1.76 -5.76
N ARG A 5 -8.61 0.72 -5.51
CA ARG A 5 -9.55 0.08 -6.47
C ARG A 5 -8.88 -0.60 -7.68
N TYR A 6 -7.57 -0.75 -7.71
CA TYR A 6 -6.86 -1.30 -8.86
C TYR A 6 -7.26 -2.75 -9.18
N PHE A 7 -7.30 -3.64 -8.18
CA PHE A 7 -7.74 -5.02 -8.40
C PHE A 7 -9.17 -5.10 -8.96
N ARG A 8 -10.08 -4.24 -8.48
CA ARG A 8 -11.45 -4.19 -9.01
C ARG A 8 -11.48 -3.75 -10.47
N TYR A 9 -10.60 -2.82 -10.86
CA TYR A 9 -10.44 -2.41 -12.26
C TYR A 9 -9.98 -3.59 -13.10
N ILE A 10 -8.91 -4.30 -12.69
CA ILE A 10 -8.37 -5.45 -13.41
C ILE A 10 -9.41 -6.55 -13.60
N ALA A 11 -10.05 -6.97 -12.51
CA ALA A 11 -11.03 -8.06 -12.51
C ALA A 11 -12.24 -7.78 -13.43
N LYS A 12 -12.54 -6.50 -13.70
CA LYS A 12 -13.62 -6.10 -14.62
C LYS A 12 -13.17 -5.95 -16.06
N SER A 13 -11.92 -5.57 -16.27
CA SER A 13 -11.40 -5.19 -17.60
C SER A 13 -10.77 -6.36 -18.35
N PHE A 14 -10.34 -7.41 -17.65
CA PHE A 14 -9.59 -8.51 -18.25
C PHE A 14 -10.22 -9.87 -17.91
N GLU A 15 -10.52 -10.65 -18.95
CA GLU A 15 -11.04 -12.02 -18.82
C GLU A 15 -9.91 -13.05 -18.80
N GLY A 16 -10.13 -14.21 -18.18
CA GLY A 16 -9.19 -15.34 -18.22
C GLY A 16 -7.94 -15.21 -17.37
N ILE A 17 -7.91 -14.26 -16.42
CA ILE A 17 -6.80 -14.04 -15.48
C ILE A 17 -7.07 -14.57 -14.07
N LEU A 18 -8.30 -14.91 -13.76
CA LEU A 18 -8.74 -15.43 -12.46
C LEU A 18 -9.20 -16.87 -12.58
N TYR A 19 -8.75 -17.73 -11.66
CA TYR A 19 -9.10 -19.15 -11.62
C TYR A 19 -9.50 -19.57 -10.21
N ASN A 20 -10.41 -20.52 -10.12
CA ASN A 20 -10.77 -21.16 -8.85
C ASN A 20 -9.58 -21.95 -8.30
N ALA A 21 -9.06 -21.56 -7.12
CA ALA A 21 -7.84 -22.15 -6.57
C ALA A 21 -7.94 -23.66 -6.26
N PRO A 22 -9.01 -24.17 -5.61
CA PRO A 22 -9.13 -25.59 -5.32
C PRO A 22 -9.21 -26.50 -6.56
N ASN A 23 -9.68 -25.98 -7.70
CA ASN A 23 -9.89 -26.73 -8.93
C ASN A 23 -8.77 -26.54 -9.97
N ALA A 24 -7.81 -25.66 -9.71
CA ALA A 24 -6.72 -25.38 -10.64
C ALA A 24 -5.72 -26.54 -10.68
N THR A 25 -5.25 -26.87 -11.89
CA THR A 25 -4.19 -27.85 -12.13
C THR A 25 -2.78 -27.27 -11.94
N LEU A 26 -2.69 -26.11 -11.28
CA LEU A 26 -1.42 -25.45 -11.01
C LEU A 26 -0.65 -26.17 -9.89
N HIS A 27 0.65 -26.36 -10.08
CA HIS A 27 1.54 -26.97 -9.11
C HIS A 27 2.71 -26.03 -8.78
N PRO A 28 2.49 -24.97 -7.98
CA PRO A 28 3.57 -24.07 -7.60
C PRO A 28 4.61 -24.81 -6.76
N MET A 29 5.89 -24.66 -7.13
CA MET A 29 6.99 -25.27 -6.36
C MET A 29 7.37 -24.42 -5.15
N HIS A 30 7.16 -23.10 -5.24
CA HIS A 30 7.48 -22.13 -4.21
C HIS A 30 6.20 -21.46 -3.71
N PHE A 31 6.06 -21.35 -2.39
CA PHE A 31 4.94 -20.65 -1.76
C PHE A 31 5.45 -19.60 -0.79
N TYR A 32 5.04 -18.37 -1.02
CA TYR A 32 5.39 -17.20 -0.22
C TYR A 32 4.12 -16.61 0.39
N LEU A 33 4.16 -16.30 1.68
CA LEU A 33 3.03 -15.76 2.41
C LEU A 33 3.36 -14.36 2.95
N ASP A 34 2.63 -13.36 2.47
CA ASP A 34 2.53 -12.09 3.19
C ASP A 34 1.68 -12.34 4.45
N MET A 35 2.36 -12.48 5.58
CA MET A 35 1.72 -12.86 6.83
C MET A 35 0.78 -11.79 7.37
N ASN A 36 1.02 -10.52 7.08
CA ASN A 36 0.15 -9.44 7.55
C ASN A 36 -1.23 -9.51 6.89
N SER A 37 -1.31 -9.99 5.65
CA SER A 37 -2.57 -10.29 4.95
C SER A 37 -3.38 -11.42 5.62
N ILE A 38 -2.77 -12.24 6.48
CA ILE A 38 -3.44 -13.30 7.25
C ILE A 38 -3.68 -12.87 8.71
N ILE A 39 -2.68 -12.26 9.35
CA ILE A 39 -2.74 -11.89 10.77
C ILE A 39 -3.88 -10.92 11.05
N HIS A 40 -4.05 -9.88 10.23
CA HIS A 40 -5.10 -8.88 10.44
C HIS A 40 -6.53 -9.47 10.37
N PRO A 41 -6.91 -10.25 9.34
CA PRO A 41 -8.21 -10.93 9.31
C PRO A 41 -8.41 -11.95 10.43
N VAL A 42 -7.38 -12.70 10.82
CA VAL A 42 -7.45 -13.64 11.95
C VAL A 42 -7.76 -12.91 13.26
N VAL A 43 -7.07 -11.81 13.52
CA VAL A 43 -7.30 -11.00 14.73
C VAL A 43 -8.73 -10.43 14.72
N GLN A 44 -9.19 -9.90 13.59
CA GLN A 44 -10.56 -9.40 13.45
C GLN A 44 -11.60 -10.48 13.72
N TRP A 45 -11.41 -11.66 13.13
CA TRP A 45 -12.29 -12.80 13.36
C TRP A 45 -12.31 -13.23 14.85
N CYS A 46 -11.14 -13.25 15.51
CA CYS A 46 -11.05 -13.56 16.93
C CYS A 46 -11.74 -12.51 17.82
N ILE A 47 -11.68 -11.22 17.46
CA ILE A 47 -12.39 -10.14 18.17
C ILE A 47 -13.90 -10.37 18.10
N GLU A 48 -14.41 -10.71 16.92
CA GLU A 48 -15.84 -10.95 16.71
C GLU A 48 -16.35 -12.24 17.35
N THR A 49 -15.53 -13.31 17.29
CA THR A 49 -15.91 -14.65 17.77
C THR A 49 -15.75 -14.80 19.28
N TYR A 50 -14.77 -14.14 19.90
CA TYR A 50 -14.43 -14.28 21.31
C TYR A 50 -14.46 -12.96 22.10
N PRO A 51 -15.58 -12.20 22.13
CA PRO A 51 -15.63 -10.89 22.77
C PRO A 51 -15.28 -10.92 24.27
N ALA A 52 -15.58 -12.03 24.97
CA ALA A 52 -15.20 -12.20 26.37
C ALA A 52 -13.68 -12.28 26.58
N TYR A 53 -12.95 -12.90 25.64
CA TYR A 53 -11.49 -12.98 25.72
C TYR A 53 -10.85 -11.60 25.47
N VAL A 54 -11.43 -10.80 24.57
CA VAL A 54 -10.99 -9.42 24.32
C VAL A 54 -11.18 -8.56 25.58
N THR A 55 -12.34 -8.67 26.25
CA THR A 55 -12.60 -7.95 27.51
C THR A 55 -11.61 -8.35 28.60
N GLU A 56 -11.28 -9.64 28.71
CA GLU A 56 -10.26 -10.14 29.64
C GLU A 56 -8.86 -9.59 29.28
N GLN A 57 -8.49 -9.60 28.01
CA GLN A 57 -7.24 -9.04 27.49
C GLN A 57 -7.08 -7.58 27.91
N ASN A 58 -8.06 -6.75 27.62
CA ASN A 58 -8.03 -5.31 27.93
C ASN A 58 -7.92 -5.06 29.44
N ARG A 59 -8.60 -5.89 30.27
CA ARG A 59 -8.50 -5.79 31.71
C ARG A 59 -7.11 -6.15 32.21
N VAL A 60 -6.48 -7.20 31.68
CA VAL A 60 -5.13 -7.60 32.05
C VAL A 60 -4.12 -6.53 31.62
N GLU A 61 -4.24 -5.99 30.42
CA GLU A 61 -3.39 -4.90 29.93
C GLU A 61 -3.47 -3.66 30.82
N SER A 62 -4.67 -3.27 31.23
CA SER A 62 -4.90 -2.11 32.11
C SER A 62 -4.38 -2.35 33.54
N ALA A 63 -4.63 -3.53 34.12
CA ALA A 63 -4.27 -3.85 35.50
C ALA A 63 -2.76 -3.99 35.74
N THR A 64 -2.03 -4.46 34.74
CA THR A 64 -0.60 -4.77 34.87
C THR A 64 0.31 -3.70 34.29
N ASP A 65 -0.26 -2.64 33.73
CA ASP A 65 0.50 -1.61 33.04
C ASP A 65 1.41 -2.20 31.94
N GLY A 66 0.94 -3.28 31.29
CA GLY A 66 1.67 -4.03 30.27
C GLY A 66 2.76 -4.96 30.78
N ARG A 67 2.99 -5.06 32.10
CA ARG A 67 4.08 -5.89 32.66
C ARG A 67 3.88 -7.39 32.51
N TYR A 68 2.65 -7.89 32.39
CA TYR A 68 2.40 -9.33 32.19
C TYR A 68 2.99 -9.85 30.88
N HIS A 69 3.24 -8.97 29.93
CA HIS A 69 3.83 -9.32 28.63
C HIS A 69 5.31 -9.70 28.72
N THR A 70 6.01 -9.36 29.80
CA THR A 70 7.44 -9.67 29.93
C THR A 70 7.74 -11.15 30.18
N ASP A 71 6.72 -11.94 30.54
CA ASP A 71 6.83 -13.39 30.59
C ASP A 71 6.49 -14.00 29.23
N MET A 72 7.51 -14.52 28.55
CA MET A 72 7.38 -15.16 27.25
C MET A 72 6.49 -16.42 27.24
N ASN A 73 6.37 -17.08 28.37
CA ASN A 73 5.57 -18.30 28.52
C ASN A 73 4.11 -17.99 28.87
N TYR A 74 3.82 -16.76 29.27
CA TYR A 74 2.46 -16.36 29.57
C TYR A 74 1.75 -15.86 28.32
N HIS A 75 0.68 -16.55 27.94
CA HIS A 75 -0.22 -16.16 26.85
C HIS A 75 -1.65 -16.12 27.36
N THR A 76 -2.34 -15.03 27.04
CA THR A 76 -3.76 -14.90 27.37
C THR A 76 -4.62 -15.87 26.55
N ARG A 77 -5.90 -16.02 26.92
CA ARG A 77 -6.85 -16.81 26.13
C ARG A 77 -7.06 -16.22 24.75
N PHE A 78 -7.04 -14.90 24.63
CA PHE A 78 -7.18 -14.20 23.35
C PHE A 78 -5.97 -14.45 22.43
N GLU A 79 -4.74 -14.31 22.95
CA GLU A 79 -3.51 -14.62 22.18
C GLU A 79 -3.48 -16.09 21.71
N LYS A 80 -3.85 -17.02 22.58
CA LYS A 80 -3.93 -18.46 22.22
C LYS A 80 -4.99 -18.74 21.14
N ALA A 81 -6.12 -18.03 21.17
CA ALA A 81 -7.15 -18.15 20.13
C ALA A 81 -6.62 -17.65 18.77
N ILE A 82 -5.89 -16.53 18.77
CA ILE A 82 -5.24 -16.00 17.55
C ILE A 82 -4.23 -17.02 17.00
N TYR A 83 -3.36 -17.58 17.84
CA TYR A 83 -2.35 -18.56 17.40
C TYR A 83 -2.98 -19.80 16.77
N LYS A 84 -4.04 -20.32 17.40
CA LYS A 84 -4.77 -21.50 16.92
C LYS A 84 -5.43 -21.24 15.55
N GLU A 85 -6.12 -20.11 15.41
CA GLU A 85 -6.79 -19.77 14.16
C GLU A 85 -5.79 -19.44 13.05
N LEU A 86 -4.68 -18.76 13.39
CA LEU A 86 -3.59 -18.49 12.44
C LEU A 86 -3.00 -19.80 11.91
N ALA A 87 -2.68 -20.74 12.78
CA ALA A 87 -2.17 -22.07 12.39
C ALA A 87 -3.16 -22.79 11.47
N ARG A 88 -4.46 -22.79 11.82
CA ARG A 88 -5.50 -23.41 11.00
C ARG A 88 -5.57 -22.81 9.58
N ARG A 89 -5.52 -21.48 9.46
CA ARG A 89 -5.55 -20.80 8.14
C ARG A 89 -4.28 -21.07 7.33
N LEU A 90 -3.12 -21.06 7.97
CA LEU A 90 -1.86 -21.45 7.32
C LEU A 90 -1.93 -22.87 6.77
N ASP A 91 -2.46 -23.81 7.56
CA ASP A 91 -2.61 -25.21 7.12
C ASP A 91 -3.54 -25.35 5.92
N VAL A 92 -4.63 -24.57 5.86
CA VAL A 92 -5.53 -24.52 4.71
C VAL A 92 -4.81 -24.01 3.46
N LEU A 93 -4.09 -22.88 3.57
CA LEU A 93 -3.37 -22.28 2.44
C LEU A 93 -2.26 -23.19 1.91
N ILE A 94 -1.46 -23.79 2.83
CA ILE A 94 -0.42 -24.77 2.47
C ILE A 94 -1.04 -26.00 1.80
N GLY A 95 -2.21 -26.45 2.29
CA GLY A 95 -2.97 -27.57 1.72
C GLY A 95 -3.53 -27.30 0.32
N ILE A 96 -3.84 -26.05 -0.02
CA ILE A 96 -4.27 -25.63 -1.36
C ILE A 96 -3.08 -25.63 -2.32
N VAL A 97 -1.96 -24.99 -1.95
CA VAL A 97 -0.79 -24.78 -2.84
C VAL A 97 0.09 -26.02 -2.94
N ARG A 98 0.33 -26.71 -1.83
CA ARG A 98 1.20 -27.93 -1.71
C ARG A 98 2.60 -27.69 -2.28
N PRO A 99 3.35 -26.68 -1.80
CA PRO A 99 4.67 -26.37 -2.32
C PRO A 99 5.64 -27.55 -2.09
N THR A 100 6.61 -27.74 -3.01
CA THR A 100 7.62 -28.80 -2.92
C THR A 100 9.00 -28.27 -2.56
N LYS A 101 9.39 -27.09 -3.06
CA LYS A 101 10.74 -26.52 -2.87
C LYS A 101 10.82 -25.56 -1.69
N THR A 102 9.98 -24.51 -1.68
CA THR A 102 10.09 -23.44 -0.69
C THR A 102 8.74 -23.09 -0.08
N LEU A 103 8.70 -22.98 1.24
CA LEU A 103 7.65 -22.33 2.01
C LEU A 103 8.28 -21.16 2.76
N TYR A 104 7.86 -19.93 2.42
CA TYR A 104 8.43 -18.69 2.96
C TYR A 104 7.35 -17.86 3.64
N LEU A 105 7.48 -17.59 4.93
CA LEU A 105 6.60 -16.76 5.72
C LEU A 105 7.27 -15.40 5.95
N ALA A 106 6.72 -14.32 5.39
CA ALA A 106 7.22 -12.96 5.55
C ALA A 106 6.27 -12.16 6.45
N ILE A 107 6.76 -11.67 7.56
CA ILE A 107 6.04 -10.75 8.46
C ILE A 107 6.62 -9.35 8.26
N ASP A 108 5.76 -8.32 8.22
CA ASP A 108 6.22 -6.93 8.16
C ASP A 108 7.22 -6.63 9.27
N GLY A 109 8.38 -6.17 8.86
CA GLY A 109 9.40 -5.61 9.72
C GLY A 109 9.41 -4.08 9.67
N VAL A 110 10.54 -3.50 10.04
CA VAL A 110 10.71 -2.05 10.01
C VAL A 110 10.69 -1.55 8.58
N ALA A 111 9.70 -0.74 8.25
CA ALA A 111 9.48 -0.19 6.92
C ALA A 111 10.34 1.07 6.65
N PRO A 112 10.52 1.48 5.38
CA PRO A 112 11.07 2.78 5.04
C PRO A 112 10.25 3.94 5.62
N ARG A 113 10.87 5.11 5.78
CA ARG A 113 10.21 6.31 6.33
C ARG A 113 8.91 6.65 5.58
N ALA A 114 8.91 6.57 4.27
CA ALA A 114 7.72 6.83 3.45
C ALA A 114 6.52 5.96 3.87
N LYS A 115 6.73 4.66 4.13
CA LYS A 115 5.67 3.77 4.61
C LYS A 115 5.29 4.04 6.07
N MET A 116 6.25 4.42 6.92
CA MET A 116 5.95 4.81 8.30
C MET A 116 5.05 6.05 8.35
N GLU A 117 5.22 7.04 7.47
CA GLU A 117 4.33 8.21 7.37
C GLU A 117 2.91 7.78 6.96
N GLN A 118 2.78 6.92 5.96
CA GLN A 118 1.49 6.36 5.56
C GLN A 118 0.82 5.57 6.70
N GLN A 119 1.58 4.72 7.40
CA GLN A 119 1.08 3.98 8.57
C GLN A 119 0.62 4.93 9.68
N ARG A 120 1.38 6.01 9.94
CA ARG A 120 1.03 7.04 10.92
C ARG A 120 -0.30 7.68 10.60
N ILE A 121 -0.49 8.18 9.37
CA ILE A 121 -1.74 8.78 8.89
C ILE A 121 -2.91 7.82 9.09
N ARG A 122 -2.76 6.55 8.68
CA ARG A 122 -3.79 5.52 8.81
C ARG A 122 -4.18 5.25 10.27
N ARG A 123 -3.22 5.22 11.19
CA ARG A 123 -3.46 4.95 12.62
C ARG A 123 -4.15 6.11 13.32
N TYR A 124 -3.76 7.33 13.00
CA TYR A 124 -4.44 8.52 13.52
C TYR A 124 -5.89 8.58 13.04
N LYS A 125 -6.14 8.28 11.76
CA LYS A 125 -7.51 8.17 11.24
C LYS A 125 -8.32 7.10 11.96
N SER A 126 -7.77 5.91 12.13
CA SER A 126 -8.46 4.82 12.86
C SER A 126 -8.71 5.17 14.33
N GLY A 127 -7.81 5.92 14.97
CA GLY A 127 -8.01 6.46 16.31
C GLY A 127 -9.17 7.44 16.37
N TYR A 128 -9.26 8.36 15.41
CA TYR A 128 -10.37 9.29 15.26
C TYR A 128 -11.71 8.55 15.05
N GLU A 129 -11.77 7.61 14.11
CA GLU A 129 -12.99 6.83 13.84
C GLU A 129 -13.47 6.09 15.08
N ARG A 130 -12.57 5.42 15.79
CA ARG A 130 -12.88 4.71 17.05
C ARG A 130 -13.45 5.65 18.10
N HIS A 131 -12.80 6.78 18.33
CA HIS A 131 -13.28 7.76 19.31
C HIS A 131 -14.69 8.26 18.97
N ARG A 132 -14.95 8.62 17.70
CA ARG A 132 -16.26 9.08 17.24
C ARG A 132 -17.34 8.00 17.40
N LEU A 133 -17.01 6.73 17.15
CA LEU A 133 -17.92 5.61 17.39
C LEU A 133 -18.24 5.45 18.89
N GLU A 134 -17.24 5.56 19.76
CA GLU A 134 -17.43 5.51 21.22
C GLU A 134 -18.33 6.66 21.73
N GLU A 135 -18.18 7.87 21.17
CA GLU A 135 -19.06 9.01 21.49
C GLU A 135 -20.51 8.73 21.06
N ILE A 136 -20.73 8.18 19.88
CA ILE A 136 -22.06 7.79 19.39
C ILE A 136 -22.67 6.76 20.36
N HIS A 137 -21.94 5.70 20.69
CA HIS A 137 -22.44 4.68 21.63
C HIS A 137 -22.75 5.28 23.01
N ARG A 138 -21.91 6.18 23.55
CA ARG A 138 -22.16 6.89 24.82
C ARG A 138 -23.42 7.75 24.77
N LYS A 139 -23.62 8.49 23.67
CA LYS A 139 -24.81 9.32 23.46
C LYS A 139 -26.11 8.52 23.50
N TYR A 140 -26.10 7.33 22.93
CA TYR A 140 -27.27 6.45 22.89
C TYR A 140 -27.32 5.43 24.03
N GLN A 141 -26.45 5.56 25.04
CA GLN A 141 -26.37 4.65 26.20
C GLN A 141 -26.25 3.17 25.77
N SER A 142 -25.60 2.90 24.67
CA SER A 142 -25.33 1.56 24.15
C SER A 142 -23.90 1.14 24.42
N THR A 143 -23.68 -0.16 24.62
CA THR A 143 -22.33 -0.70 24.81
C THR A 143 -21.66 -0.84 23.44
N PRO A 144 -20.48 -0.21 23.21
CA PRO A 144 -19.74 -0.43 22.01
C PRO A 144 -19.27 -1.90 21.93
N PRO A 145 -19.11 -2.45 20.72
CA PRO A 145 -18.54 -3.78 20.55
C PRO A 145 -17.12 -3.83 21.17
N PRO A 146 -16.72 -4.97 21.76
CA PRO A 146 -15.36 -5.13 22.27
C PRO A 146 -14.34 -4.82 21.19
N SER A 147 -13.35 -4.01 21.54
CA SER A 147 -12.26 -3.64 20.63
C SER A 147 -10.92 -3.92 21.27
N TRP A 148 -9.95 -4.31 20.45
CA TRP A 148 -8.55 -4.48 20.83
C TRP A 148 -7.69 -3.56 20.00
N ASP A 149 -6.59 -3.03 20.58
CA ASP A 149 -5.71 -2.13 19.83
C ASP A 149 -4.89 -2.90 18.79
N ARG A 150 -5.38 -2.92 17.56
CA ARG A 150 -4.72 -3.59 16.42
C ARG A 150 -3.35 -2.99 16.06
N ASN A 151 -2.97 -1.82 16.63
CA ASN A 151 -1.63 -1.32 16.54
C ASN A 151 -0.59 -2.23 17.20
N ALA A 152 -1.04 -3.19 18.04
CA ALA A 152 -0.20 -4.27 18.55
C ALA A 152 0.39 -5.16 17.44
N ILE A 153 -0.21 -5.17 16.22
CA ILE A 153 0.36 -5.85 15.04
C ILE A 153 1.36 -4.88 14.36
N THR A 154 2.47 -4.60 15.05
CA THR A 154 3.53 -3.70 14.58
C THR A 154 4.88 -4.21 15.05
N PRO A 155 5.94 -4.13 14.23
CA PRO A 155 7.30 -4.45 14.67
C PRO A 155 7.66 -3.74 15.97
N GLY A 156 8.28 -4.46 16.88
CA GLY A 156 8.68 -3.95 18.18
C GLY A 156 7.61 -4.02 19.29
N THR A 157 6.35 -4.39 18.99
CA THR A 157 5.34 -4.66 20.03
C THR A 157 5.56 -6.03 20.66
N ILE A 158 5.05 -6.18 21.87
CA ILE A 158 5.17 -7.42 22.63
C ILE A 158 4.35 -8.53 21.98
N PHE A 159 3.13 -8.22 21.54
CA PHE A 159 2.26 -9.19 20.86
C PHE A 159 2.91 -9.76 19.61
N LEU A 160 3.39 -8.90 18.70
CA LEU A 160 3.96 -9.37 17.44
C LEU A 160 5.26 -10.16 17.67
N TYR A 161 6.09 -9.74 18.62
CA TYR A 161 7.29 -10.50 19.01
C TYR A 161 6.96 -11.90 19.52
N LYS A 162 5.95 -12.04 20.42
CA LYS A 162 5.46 -13.33 20.91
C LYS A 162 4.89 -14.21 19.77
N LEU A 163 4.14 -13.59 18.84
CA LEU A 163 3.61 -14.29 17.69
C LEU A 163 4.73 -14.86 16.79
N CYS A 164 5.77 -14.05 16.51
CA CYS A 164 6.95 -14.52 15.79
C CYS A 164 7.61 -15.71 16.49
N LYS A 165 7.76 -15.65 17.82
CA LYS A 165 8.33 -16.76 18.59
C LYS A 165 7.44 -17.99 18.62
N TYR A 166 6.12 -17.83 18.62
CA TYR A 166 5.20 -18.97 18.45
C TYR A 166 5.39 -19.65 17.07
N LEU A 167 5.50 -18.88 16.01
CA LEU A 167 5.76 -19.44 14.67
C LEU A 167 7.12 -20.14 14.62
N GLU A 168 8.18 -19.50 15.11
CA GLU A 168 9.55 -20.02 15.12
C GLU A 168 9.70 -21.30 15.94
N CYS A 169 9.19 -21.32 17.17
CA CYS A 169 9.48 -22.37 18.14
C CYS A 169 8.40 -23.45 18.24
N THR A 170 7.19 -23.21 17.72
CA THR A 170 6.05 -24.13 17.91
C THR A 170 5.47 -24.59 16.58
N TYR A 171 4.95 -23.65 15.78
CA TYR A 171 4.20 -23.99 14.56
C TYR A 171 5.10 -24.57 13.47
N LEU A 172 6.15 -23.85 13.07
CA LEU A 172 7.01 -24.26 11.95
C LEU A 172 7.82 -25.53 12.23
N PRO A 173 8.39 -25.78 13.44
CA PRO A 173 9.05 -27.05 13.74
C PRO A 173 8.09 -28.25 13.70
N THR A 174 6.82 -28.07 14.11
CA THR A 174 5.79 -29.10 13.98
C THR A 174 5.50 -29.38 12.51
N ARG A 175 5.28 -28.32 11.73
CA ARG A 175 5.02 -28.42 10.30
C ARG A 175 6.20 -29.01 9.53
N ARG A 176 7.46 -28.70 9.90
CA ARG A 176 8.67 -29.27 9.30
C ARG A 176 8.72 -30.81 9.40
N LYS A 177 8.29 -31.37 10.51
CA LYS A 177 8.25 -32.81 10.71
C LYS A 177 7.21 -33.53 9.84
N GLU A 178 6.15 -32.83 9.47
CA GLU A 178 5.03 -33.36 8.68
C GLU A 178 5.14 -33.04 7.17
N SER A 179 6.06 -32.16 6.78
CA SER A 179 6.17 -31.63 5.43
C SER A 179 7.31 -32.24 4.63
N THR A 180 7.07 -32.41 3.33
CA THR A 180 8.07 -32.80 2.33
C THR A 180 8.73 -31.61 1.64
N VAL A 181 8.36 -30.36 2.02
CA VAL A 181 8.94 -29.14 1.46
C VAL A 181 10.45 -29.11 1.77
N GLU A 182 11.28 -28.84 0.76
CA GLU A 182 12.73 -28.85 0.91
C GLU A 182 13.23 -27.77 1.88
N THR A 183 12.68 -26.55 1.79
CA THR A 183 13.13 -25.41 2.58
C THR A 183 11.94 -24.67 3.19
N ILE A 184 11.94 -24.46 4.50
CA ILE A 184 10.97 -23.64 5.23
C ILE A 184 11.71 -22.45 5.82
N LEU A 185 11.21 -21.25 5.57
CA LEU A 185 11.83 -19.97 5.95
C LEU A 185 10.84 -19.11 6.71
N LEU A 186 11.33 -18.46 7.77
CA LEU A 186 10.63 -17.43 8.50
C LEU A 186 11.42 -16.11 8.44
N ASP A 187 10.84 -15.10 7.85
CA ASP A 187 11.33 -13.73 7.86
C ASP A 187 10.45 -12.91 8.80
N ASP A 188 10.89 -12.80 10.04
CA ASP A 188 10.10 -12.27 11.14
C ASP A 188 10.02 -10.73 11.17
N ALA A 189 9.26 -10.19 12.12
CA ALA A 189 9.05 -8.75 12.28
C ALA A 189 10.31 -7.96 12.69
N ASN A 190 11.37 -8.62 13.11
CA ASN A 190 12.62 -7.98 13.49
C ASN A 190 13.60 -7.83 12.30
N SER A 191 13.35 -8.54 11.20
CA SER A 191 14.03 -8.34 9.92
C SER A 191 13.41 -7.13 9.20
N PRO A 192 14.20 -6.15 8.73
CA PRO A 192 13.69 -4.94 8.08
C PRO A 192 12.95 -5.22 6.77
N GLY A 193 11.99 -4.37 6.44
CA GLY A 193 11.23 -4.40 5.18
C GLY A 193 9.78 -4.86 5.36
N GLU A 194 8.92 -4.47 4.42
CA GLU A 194 7.54 -4.93 4.32
C GLU A 194 7.51 -6.38 3.82
N GLY A 195 6.53 -7.19 4.25
CA GLY A 195 6.46 -8.62 3.91
C GLY A 195 6.52 -8.90 2.42
N GLU A 196 5.77 -8.15 1.63
CA GLU A 196 5.76 -8.25 0.17
C GLU A 196 7.14 -7.92 -0.45
N HIS A 197 7.82 -6.89 0.02
CA HIS A 197 9.15 -6.52 -0.48
C HIS A 197 10.22 -7.54 -0.09
N LYS A 198 10.15 -8.13 1.10
CA LYS A 198 11.01 -9.24 1.53
C LYS A 198 10.87 -10.45 0.61
N ILE A 199 9.62 -10.80 0.24
CA ILE A 199 9.33 -11.89 -0.71
C ILE A 199 10.00 -11.62 -2.05
N PHE A 200 9.79 -10.44 -2.63
CA PHE A 200 10.37 -10.11 -3.94
C PHE A 200 11.89 -9.94 -3.90
N GLU A 201 12.46 -9.45 -2.80
CA GLU A 201 13.92 -9.42 -2.60
C GLU A 201 14.49 -10.85 -2.55
N TRP A 202 13.81 -11.75 -1.84
CA TRP A 202 14.19 -13.17 -1.80
C TRP A 202 14.15 -13.80 -3.19
N ILE A 203 13.07 -13.60 -3.95
CA ILE A 203 12.92 -14.13 -5.32
C ILE A 203 14.02 -13.59 -6.22
N ARG A 204 14.28 -12.28 -6.25
CA ARG A 204 15.35 -11.69 -7.06
C ARG A 204 16.72 -12.26 -6.76
N LYS A 205 17.00 -12.52 -5.48
CA LYS A 205 18.31 -12.99 -5.02
C LYS A 205 18.54 -14.49 -5.28
N HIS A 206 17.51 -15.32 -5.13
CA HIS A 206 17.65 -16.79 -5.16
C HIS A 206 17.13 -17.43 -6.44
N HIS A 207 16.33 -16.69 -7.21
CA HIS A 207 15.79 -17.12 -8.49
C HIS A 207 16.03 -16.05 -9.57
N PRO A 208 17.29 -15.60 -9.78
CA PRO A 208 17.57 -14.66 -10.86
C PRO A 208 17.32 -15.37 -12.18
N ARG A 209 16.45 -14.77 -13.02
CA ARG A 209 16.27 -15.26 -14.38
C ARG A 209 17.42 -14.69 -15.23
N ALA A 210 18.16 -15.56 -15.93
CA ALA A 210 19.21 -15.11 -16.82
C ALA A 210 18.58 -14.28 -17.96
N ASP A 211 19.11 -13.07 -18.19
CA ASP A 211 18.79 -12.32 -19.38
C ASP A 211 19.21 -13.13 -20.61
N THR A 212 18.25 -13.49 -21.45
CA THR A 212 18.44 -14.36 -22.62
C THR A 212 19.21 -13.72 -23.76
N ASP A 213 19.84 -12.57 -23.54
CA ASP A 213 20.61 -11.82 -24.55
C ASP A 213 22.13 -12.12 -24.55
N THR A 214 22.64 -12.96 -23.65
CA THR A 214 24.03 -13.45 -23.77
C THR A 214 24.05 -14.79 -24.50
N ASN A 215 24.63 -14.82 -25.71
CA ASN A 215 24.97 -15.99 -26.52
C ASN A 215 25.98 -16.93 -25.81
N THR A 216 25.71 -17.32 -24.58
CA THR A 216 26.37 -18.45 -23.94
C THR A 216 25.44 -19.63 -24.09
N GLU A 217 25.89 -20.65 -24.85
CA GLU A 217 25.30 -22.00 -24.88
C GLU A 217 25.10 -22.48 -23.44
N ALA A 218 23.99 -22.07 -22.82
CA ALA A 218 23.54 -22.69 -21.60
C ALA A 218 23.07 -24.09 -21.97
N THR A 219 23.82 -25.07 -21.54
CA THR A 219 23.42 -26.49 -21.56
C THR A 219 21.95 -26.57 -21.14
N GLU A 220 21.14 -27.19 -22.00
CA GLU A 220 19.73 -27.55 -21.77
C GLU A 220 19.63 -28.53 -20.57
N THR A 221 19.86 -28.05 -19.36
CA THR A 221 19.50 -28.78 -18.15
C THR A 221 18.18 -28.18 -17.66
N GLU A 222 17.07 -28.88 -18.01
CA GLU A 222 15.75 -28.86 -17.34
C GLU A 222 15.38 -27.57 -16.58
N SER A 223 15.36 -26.41 -17.21
CA SER A 223 14.70 -25.21 -16.66
C SER A 223 13.22 -25.22 -17.03
N GLY A 224 12.47 -26.19 -16.54
CA GLY A 224 11.04 -25.99 -16.35
C GLY A 224 10.91 -24.73 -15.48
N THR A 225 10.18 -23.73 -15.97
CA THR A 225 10.02 -22.45 -15.24
C THR A 225 9.35 -22.73 -13.92
N ASP A 226 10.12 -22.66 -12.81
CA ASP A 226 9.58 -22.80 -11.46
C ASP A 226 8.42 -21.82 -11.28
N LEU A 227 7.26 -22.31 -10.88
CA LEU A 227 6.10 -21.49 -10.61
C LEU A 227 6.13 -21.03 -9.16
N HIS A 228 6.06 -19.70 -8.97
CA HIS A 228 6.03 -19.04 -7.68
C HIS A 228 4.59 -18.64 -7.34
N CYS A 229 4.07 -19.14 -6.21
CA CYS A 229 2.78 -18.70 -5.66
C CYS A 229 3.03 -17.72 -4.52
N ILE A 230 2.35 -16.58 -4.53
CA ILE A 230 2.41 -15.59 -3.46
C ILE A 230 1.01 -15.38 -2.91
N TYR A 231 0.82 -15.54 -1.60
CA TYR A 231 -0.43 -15.17 -0.93
C TYR A 231 -0.39 -13.73 -0.45
N GLY A 232 -1.38 -12.96 -0.83
CA GLY A 232 -1.59 -11.60 -0.33
C GLY A 232 -2.75 -10.88 -1.02
N LEU A 233 -3.24 -9.84 -0.38
CA LEU A 233 -4.44 -9.12 -0.80
C LEU A 233 -4.13 -7.75 -1.41
N ASP A 234 -2.94 -7.20 -1.17
CA ASP A 234 -2.59 -5.85 -1.57
C ASP A 234 -2.34 -5.72 -3.08
N ALA A 235 -2.70 -4.55 -3.62
CA ALA A 235 -2.49 -4.22 -5.04
C ALA A 235 -0.99 -4.08 -5.36
N ASP A 236 -0.16 -3.77 -4.37
CA ASP A 236 1.28 -3.64 -4.52
C ASP A 236 1.94 -4.95 -4.96
N LEU A 237 1.42 -6.10 -4.48
CA LEU A 237 1.86 -7.42 -4.95
C LEU A 237 1.68 -7.60 -6.46
N ILE A 238 0.60 -7.06 -7.04
CA ILE A 238 0.38 -7.12 -8.50
C ILE A 238 1.45 -6.30 -9.22
N MET A 239 1.71 -5.07 -8.75
CA MET A 239 2.73 -4.19 -9.35
C MET A 239 4.14 -4.78 -9.24
N LEU A 240 4.51 -5.30 -8.09
CA LEU A 240 5.77 -5.99 -7.87
C LEU A 240 5.92 -7.21 -8.79
N SER A 241 4.82 -7.97 -8.96
CA SER A 241 4.80 -9.15 -9.85
C SER A 241 4.95 -8.77 -11.32
N LEU A 242 4.37 -7.63 -11.76
CA LEU A 242 4.53 -7.14 -13.14
C LEU A 242 5.99 -6.77 -13.44
N CYS A 243 6.72 -6.27 -12.46
CA CYS A 243 8.15 -5.95 -12.59
C CYS A 243 9.07 -7.15 -12.38
N ASN A 244 8.54 -8.35 -12.12
CA ASN A 244 9.36 -9.54 -11.89
C ASN A 244 9.36 -10.46 -13.14
N PRO A 245 10.53 -10.95 -13.58
CA PRO A 245 10.64 -11.80 -14.77
C PRO A 245 10.18 -13.25 -14.54
N ASN A 246 10.07 -13.71 -13.28
CA ASN A 246 9.66 -15.08 -12.97
C ASN A 246 8.15 -15.29 -13.20
N SER A 247 7.75 -16.56 -13.39
CA SER A 247 6.35 -16.95 -13.47
C SER A 247 5.71 -16.90 -12.09
N ILE A 248 4.71 -16.04 -11.94
CA ILE A 248 4.06 -15.77 -10.65
C ILE A 248 2.55 -15.97 -10.76
N VAL A 249 1.99 -16.60 -9.75
CA VAL A 249 0.56 -16.64 -9.50
C VAL A 249 0.28 -16.10 -8.10
N LEU A 250 -0.73 -15.20 -7.99
CA LEU A 250 -1.15 -14.70 -6.68
C LEU A 250 -2.34 -15.52 -6.19
N LEU A 251 -2.23 -16.06 -4.98
CA LEU A 251 -3.35 -16.67 -4.25
C LEU A 251 -3.99 -15.61 -3.36
N ARG A 252 -5.30 -15.46 -3.44
CA ARG A 252 -6.04 -14.49 -2.64
C ARG A 252 -7.45 -14.95 -2.32
N GLU A 253 -8.07 -14.36 -1.31
CA GLU A 253 -9.48 -14.57 -1.02
C GLU A 253 -10.34 -14.05 -2.17
N ALA A 254 -11.41 -14.78 -2.48
CA ALA A 254 -12.36 -14.35 -3.50
C ALA A 254 -13.03 -13.04 -3.05
N PRO A 255 -13.12 -12.02 -3.90
CA PRO A 255 -13.67 -10.75 -3.50
C PRO A 255 -15.20 -10.89 -3.24
N GLU A 256 -15.65 -10.55 -2.05
CA GLU A 256 -17.06 -10.46 -1.69
C GLU A 256 -17.82 -9.34 -2.44
N TYR A 257 -17.11 -8.58 -3.30
CA TYR A 257 -17.52 -7.29 -3.86
C TYR A 257 -17.90 -7.34 -5.34
N TYR A 258 -18.74 -8.25 -5.74
CA TYR A 258 -19.39 -8.11 -7.05
C TYR A 258 -20.80 -7.51 -6.89
N ASP A 259 -20.85 -6.20 -6.57
CA ASP A 259 -22.05 -5.45 -6.21
C ASP A 259 -22.98 -5.07 -7.39
N SER A 260 -22.70 -5.47 -8.64
CA SER A 260 -23.60 -5.26 -9.76
C SER A 260 -24.10 -6.60 -10.29
N HIS A 261 -25.41 -6.71 -10.52
CA HIS A 261 -26.07 -7.90 -11.07
C HIS A 261 -25.38 -8.43 -12.34
N GLU A 262 -24.95 -7.56 -13.25
CA GLU A 262 -24.27 -7.94 -14.50
C GLU A 262 -22.85 -8.48 -14.29
N SER A 263 -22.13 -8.00 -13.26
CA SER A 263 -20.79 -8.51 -12.92
C SER A 263 -20.86 -9.82 -12.13
N ARG A 264 -21.96 -10.06 -11.39
CA ARG A 264 -22.22 -11.32 -10.69
C ARG A 264 -22.40 -12.49 -11.65
N GLU A 265 -23.13 -12.29 -12.75
CA GLU A 265 -23.43 -13.38 -13.69
C GLU A 265 -22.19 -13.89 -14.42
N ARG A 266 -21.26 -13.01 -14.85
CA ARG A 266 -20.08 -13.43 -15.62
C ARG A 266 -18.95 -14.06 -14.80
N ILE A 267 -18.71 -13.59 -13.58
CA ILE A 267 -17.62 -14.08 -12.73
C ILE A 267 -18.14 -15.12 -11.72
N ALA A 268 -19.42 -15.06 -11.36
CA ALA A 268 -20.03 -15.95 -10.40
C ALA A 268 -20.19 -17.39 -10.90
N ASP A 269 -20.39 -17.63 -12.21
CA ASP A 269 -20.55 -18.98 -12.74
C ASP A 269 -19.23 -19.77 -12.72
N GLU A 270 -18.08 -19.11 -12.94
CA GLU A 270 -16.76 -19.77 -12.89
C GLU A 270 -16.14 -19.83 -11.49
N LEU A 271 -16.45 -18.87 -10.60
CA LEU A 271 -15.87 -18.72 -9.28
C LEU A 271 -16.87 -18.93 -8.13
N SER A 272 -18.13 -19.29 -8.43
CA SER A 272 -19.15 -19.44 -7.42
C SER A 272 -18.81 -20.54 -6.40
N GLY A 273 -18.87 -20.17 -5.12
CA GLY A 273 -18.62 -21.10 -4.01
C GLY A 273 -17.16 -21.34 -3.64
N THR A 274 -16.21 -20.54 -4.17
CA THR A 274 -14.81 -20.62 -3.79
C THR A 274 -14.40 -19.53 -2.81
N GLU A 275 -13.72 -19.95 -1.76
CA GLU A 275 -13.12 -19.04 -0.77
C GLU A 275 -11.84 -18.40 -1.32
N TYR A 276 -11.07 -19.12 -2.16
CA TYR A 276 -9.76 -18.70 -2.69
C TYR A 276 -9.70 -18.77 -4.21
N ILE A 277 -9.05 -17.78 -4.81
CA ILE A 277 -8.80 -17.67 -6.25
C ILE A 277 -7.31 -17.49 -6.54
N TYR A 278 -6.87 -17.99 -7.69
CA TYR A 278 -5.59 -17.64 -8.29
C TYR A 278 -5.75 -16.49 -9.27
N PHE A 279 -4.86 -15.52 -9.18
CA PHE A 279 -4.67 -14.47 -10.17
C PHE A 279 -3.38 -14.79 -10.96
N ASN A 280 -3.53 -15.09 -12.24
CA ASN A 280 -2.42 -15.40 -13.13
C ASN A 280 -1.75 -14.11 -13.62
N VAL A 281 -0.57 -13.82 -13.08
CA VAL A 281 0.17 -12.62 -13.40
C VAL A 281 0.71 -12.65 -14.83
N ASP A 282 1.16 -13.81 -15.33
CA ASP A 282 1.72 -13.92 -16.69
C ASP A 282 0.63 -13.68 -17.73
N ALA A 283 -0.56 -14.27 -17.55
CA ALA A 283 -1.70 -13.95 -18.41
C ALA A 283 -2.06 -12.47 -18.36
N TYR A 284 -1.95 -11.83 -17.20
CA TYR A 284 -2.20 -10.39 -17.07
C TYR A 284 -1.14 -9.53 -17.76
N LYS A 285 0.16 -9.91 -17.66
CA LYS A 285 1.24 -9.27 -18.43
C LYS A 285 0.95 -9.33 -19.92
N ASP A 286 0.51 -10.48 -20.43
CA ASP A 286 0.15 -10.66 -21.83
C ASP A 286 -0.98 -9.72 -22.26
N ARG A 287 -2.05 -9.64 -21.46
CA ARG A 287 -3.20 -8.75 -21.75
C ARG A 287 -2.81 -7.26 -21.76
N ILE A 288 -1.94 -6.80 -20.87
CA ILE A 288 -1.43 -5.43 -20.89
C ILE A 288 -0.69 -5.16 -22.20
N ILE A 289 0.21 -6.07 -22.59
CA ILE A 289 1.00 -5.93 -23.81
C ILE A 289 0.11 -5.98 -25.06
N GLU A 290 -0.84 -6.93 -25.12
CA GLU A 290 -1.82 -7.01 -26.22
C GLU A 290 -2.57 -5.70 -26.40
N ASN A 291 -3.11 -5.14 -25.32
CA ASN A 291 -3.83 -3.86 -25.36
C ASN A 291 -2.95 -2.72 -25.89
N MET A 292 -1.69 -2.63 -25.42
CA MET A 292 -0.75 -1.62 -25.93
C MET A 292 -0.41 -1.84 -27.41
N MET A 293 -0.21 -3.08 -27.83
CA MET A 293 0.14 -3.41 -29.21
C MET A 293 -1.02 -3.17 -30.18
N GLU A 294 -2.26 -3.49 -29.80
CA GLU A 294 -3.45 -3.15 -30.60
C GLU A 294 -3.53 -1.64 -30.84
N LEU A 295 -3.29 -0.84 -29.79
CA LEU A 295 -3.25 0.62 -29.93
C LEU A 295 -2.08 1.10 -30.80
N ILE A 296 -0.96 0.36 -30.84
CA ILE A 296 0.17 0.65 -31.73
C ILE A 296 -0.20 0.35 -33.20
N SER A 297 -0.93 -0.71 -33.50
CA SER A 297 -1.23 -1.17 -34.85
C SER A 297 -2.33 -0.35 -35.54
N VAL A 298 -3.41 0.00 -34.82
CA VAL A 298 -4.60 0.69 -35.40
C VAL A 298 -4.29 2.04 -36.06
N SER A 299 -3.16 2.68 -35.73
CA SER A 299 -2.81 4.00 -36.28
C SER A 299 -1.86 3.96 -37.49
N ASN A 300 -1.47 2.78 -37.99
CA ASN A 300 -0.50 2.63 -39.09
C ASN A 300 -1.15 2.41 -40.45
N GLU A 301 -2.45 2.63 -40.63
CA GLU A 301 -3.11 2.49 -41.92
C GLU A 301 -2.64 3.51 -43.01
N SER A 302 -1.73 4.47 -42.68
CA SER A 302 -1.26 5.50 -43.59
C SER A 302 0.23 5.49 -43.97
N ASP A 303 1.08 4.66 -43.33
CA ASP A 303 2.53 4.62 -43.64
C ASP A 303 3.07 3.18 -43.77
N GLU A 304 3.37 2.78 -44.99
CA GLU A 304 3.89 1.44 -45.36
C GLU A 304 5.33 1.13 -44.90
N SER A 305 6.00 1.99 -44.12
CA SER A 305 7.46 1.89 -43.92
C SER A 305 7.94 1.31 -42.57
N ASP A 306 7.07 1.13 -41.56
CA ASP A 306 7.53 0.61 -40.27
C ASP A 306 6.83 -0.72 -39.94
N ILE A 307 7.57 -1.81 -40.06
CA ILE A 307 7.17 -3.16 -39.61
C ILE A 307 7.06 -3.16 -38.08
N VAL A 308 5.88 -2.86 -37.55
CA VAL A 308 5.56 -3.18 -36.19
C VAL A 308 5.23 -4.68 -36.14
N PRO A 309 5.88 -5.46 -35.25
CA PRO A 309 5.59 -6.88 -35.13
C PRO A 309 4.09 -7.13 -34.90
N SER A 310 3.47 -7.89 -35.77
CA SER A 310 2.03 -8.19 -35.78
C SER A 310 1.62 -9.25 -34.75
N SER A 311 2.56 -9.74 -33.91
CA SER A 311 2.28 -10.72 -32.87
C SER A 311 3.16 -10.52 -31.63
N LEU A 312 2.63 -10.88 -30.47
CA LEU A 312 3.32 -10.90 -29.18
C LEU A 312 4.64 -11.70 -29.18
N THR A 313 4.72 -12.71 -30.03
CA THR A 313 5.87 -13.60 -30.15
C THR A 313 7.10 -12.94 -30.81
N THR A 314 6.96 -11.74 -31.37
CA THR A 314 8.02 -11.03 -32.08
C THR A 314 8.63 -9.86 -31.31
N LEU A 315 8.05 -9.46 -30.16
CA LEU A 315 8.68 -8.49 -29.26
C LEU A 315 9.87 -9.12 -28.55
N ASN A 316 11.02 -8.44 -28.58
CA ASN A 316 12.13 -8.90 -27.78
C ASN A 316 11.81 -8.78 -26.27
N PRO A 317 12.38 -9.63 -25.42
CA PRO A 317 12.10 -9.65 -23.97
C PRO A 317 12.33 -8.31 -23.29
N THR A 318 13.37 -7.58 -23.66
CA THR A 318 13.72 -6.26 -23.11
C THR A 318 12.63 -5.22 -23.38
N THR A 319 12.12 -5.12 -24.61
CA THR A 319 11.00 -4.22 -24.95
C THR A 319 9.73 -4.60 -24.20
N ARG A 320 9.44 -5.90 -24.10
CA ARG A 320 8.29 -6.40 -23.35
C ARG A 320 8.36 -5.99 -21.86
N SER A 321 9.49 -6.20 -21.21
CA SER A 321 9.71 -5.80 -19.82
C SER A 321 9.64 -4.28 -19.66
N GLY A 322 10.21 -3.52 -20.59
CA GLY A 322 10.14 -2.06 -20.60
C GLY A 322 8.71 -1.52 -20.63
N LEU A 323 7.83 -2.08 -21.47
CA LEU A 323 6.42 -1.70 -21.52
C LEU A 323 5.68 -1.98 -20.21
N LEU A 324 6.00 -3.10 -19.53
CA LEU A 324 5.41 -3.43 -18.23
C LEU A 324 5.90 -2.48 -17.12
N TYR A 325 7.18 -2.10 -17.14
CA TYR A 325 7.72 -1.15 -16.17
C TYR A 325 7.12 0.25 -16.37
N ASP A 326 6.98 0.68 -17.62
CA ASP A 326 6.31 1.93 -17.95
C ASP A 326 4.84 1.91 -17.54
N TYR A 327 4.15 0.77 -17.70
CA TYR A 327 2.77 0.61 -17.22
C TYR A 327 2.67 0.77 -15.70
N VAL A 328 3.57 0.14 -14.93
CA VAL A 328 3.62 0.27 -13.47
C VAL A 328 3.92 1.72 -13.06
N TRP A 329 4.86 2.36 -13.75
CA TRP A 329 5.19 3.76 -13.51
C TRP A 329 4.00 4.69 -13.78
N LEU A 330 3.26 4.47 -14.88
CA LEU A 330 2.01 5.20 -15.17
C LEU A 330 0.96 5.02 -14.06
N CYS A 331 0.86 3.82 -13.50
CA CYS A 331 -0.07 3.56 -12.40
C CYS A 331 0.26 4.35 -11.13
N PHE A 332 1.52 4.70 -10.87
CA PHE A 332 1.89 5.53 -9.71
C PHE A 332 1.30 6.94 -9.78
N LEU A 333 0.96 7.45 -10.95
CA LEU A 333 0.35 8.77 -11.12
C LEU A 333 -1.07 8.86 -10.54
N PHE A 334 -1.73 7.71 -10.31
CA PHE A 334 -3.01 7.62 -9.60
C PHE A 334 -2.87 7.66 -8.08
N GLY A 335 -1.65 7.82 -7.58
CA GLY A 335 -1.33 7.78 -6.17
C GLY A 335 -1.19 6.36 -5.61
N ASN A 336 -0.34 6.25 -4.61
CA ASN A 336 -0.08 5.00 -3.88
C ASN A 336 0.19 5.31 -2.40
N ASP A 337 0.81 4.39 -1.67
CA ASP A 337 1.14 4.56 -0.26
C ASP A 337 2.19 5.67 -0.01
N PHE A 338 2.94 6.08 -1.03
CA PHE A 338 4.09 6.97 -0.91
C PHE A 338 3.89 8.34 -1.54
N LEU A 339 3.09 8.43 -2.60
CA LEU A 339 2.81 9.67 -3.33
C LEU A 339 1.31 9.90 -3.47
N PRO A 340 0.84 11.16 -3.30
CA PRO A 340 -0.54 11.50 -3.63
C PRO A 340 -0.77 11.47 -5.14
N HIS A 341 -2.01 11.18 -5.55
CA HIS A 341 -2.43 11.23 -6.96
C HIS A 341 -2.41 12.66 -7.50
N PHE A 342 -2.22 12.82 -8.81
CA PHE A 342 -2.40 14.10 -9.47
C PHE A 342 -3.87 14.55 -9.40
N PHE A 343 -4.07 15.86 -9.27
CA PHE A 343 -5.41 16.43 -9.29
C PHE A 343 -6.08 16.14 -10.65
N GLY A 344 -7.25 15.52 -10.58
CA GLY A 344 -7.93 15.04 -11.79
C GLY A 344 -7.71 13.56 -12.13
N PHE A 345 -6.78 12.86 -11.46
CA PHE A 345 -6.53 11.45 -11.72
C PHE A 345 -7.28 10.57 -10.71
N GLU A 346 -8.22 9.79 -11.20
CA GLU A 346 -8.93 8.75 -10.44
C GLU A 346 -8.87 7.45 -11.24
N ILE A 347 -8.64 6.31 -10.57
CA ILE A 347 -8.65 5.01 -11.25
C ILE A 347 -10.07 4.68 -11.71
N LYS A 348 -10.29 4.91 -12.99
CA LYS A 348 -11.43 4.48 -13.78
C LYS A 348 -10.90 3.94 -15.10
N ALA A 349 -11.61 2.98 -15.69
CA ALA A 349 -11.23 2.40 -16.98
C ALA A 349 -10.94 3.48 -18.03
N GLU A 350 -11.83 4.47 -18.16
CA GLU A 350 -11.69 5.56 -19.12
C GLU A 350 -10.42 6.41 -18.93
N THR A 351 -10.03 6.68 -17.66
CA THR A 351 -8.82 7.47 -17.36
C THR A 351 -7.57 6.65 -17.61
N VAL A 352 -7.56 5.38 -17.20
CA VAL A 352 -6.43 4.46 -17.44
C VAL A 352 -6.22 4.27 -18.94
N ASP A 353 -7.28 3.98 -19.70
CA ASP A 353 -7.22 3.79 -21.14
C ASP A 353 -6.75 5.07 -21.86
N LYS A 354 -7.19 6.24 -21.43
CA LYS A 354 -6.72 7.54 -21.95
C LYS A 354 -5.21 7.71 -21.76
N LEU A 355 -4.69 7.41 -20.56
CA LEU A 355 -3.26 7.50 -20.28
C LEU A 355 -2.45 6.48 -21.10
N ILE A 356 -2.93 5.24 -21.22
CA ILE A 356 -2.26 4.21 -22.04
C ILE A 356 -2.20 4.65 -23.50
N ARG A 357 -3.30 5.17 -24.07
CA ARG A 357 -3.31 5.70 -25.46
C ARG A 357 -2.32 6.85 -25.66
N MET A 358 -2.28 7.79 -24.72
CA MET A 358 -1.34 8.91 -24.74
C MET A 358 0.12 8.41 -24.69
N TYR A 359 0.40 7.44 -23.80
CA TYR A 359 1.72 6.81 -23.66
C TYR A 359 2.12 6.11 -24.96
N VAL A 360 1.26 5.27 -25.51
CA VAL A 360 1.51 4.55 -26.75
C VAL A 360 1.81 5.50 -27.92
N ASN A 361 1.06 6.60 -28.05
CA ASN A 361 1.32 7.60 -29.08
C ASN A 361 2.70 8.26 -28.91
N GLN A 362 3.12 8.55 -27.68
CA GLN A 362 4.47 9.06 -27.40
C GLN A 362 5.54 8.00 -27.71
N PHE A 363 5.33 6.76 -27.27
CA PHE A 363 6.28 5.66 -27.49
C PHE A 363 6.52 5.38 -28.97
N LYS A 364 5.47 5.46 -29.82
CA LYS A 364 5.60 5.32 -31.28
C LYS A 364 6.60 6.30 -31.88
N VAL A 365 6.58 7.55 -31.41
CA VAL A 365 7.44 8.63 -31.94
C VAL A 365 8.84 8.55 -31.35
N MET A 366 8.94 8.40 -30.04
CA MET A 366 10.23 8.53 -29.33
C MET A 366 11.02 7.23 -29.27
N ARG A 367 10.34 6.07 -29.28
CA ARG A 367 10.96 4.74 -29.09
C ARG A 367 11.81 4.66 -27.81
N ARG A 368 11.38 5.35 -26.74
CA ARG A 368 12.05 5.42 -25.43
C ARG A 368 11.08 5.03 -24.34
N HIS A 369 11.52 4.15 -23.45
CA HIS A 369 10.82 3.81 -22.23
C HIS A 369 10.96 4.92 -21.17
N PHE A 370 10.04 4.98 -20.24
CA PHE A 370 10.15 5.86 -19.05
C PHE A 370 11.18 5.34 -18.06
N VAL A 371 11.34 4.02 -18.00
CA VAL A 371 12.13 3.33 -16.98
C VAL A 371 13.14 2.40 -17.64
N ASP A 372 14.39 2.52 -17.23
CA ASP A 372 15.43 1.56 -17.55
C ASP A 372 15.24 0.29 -16.70
N ILE A 373 15.08 -0.86 -17.35
CA ILE A 373 14.74 -2.12 -16.67
C ILE A 373 15.85 -2.69 -15.78
N GLN A 374 17.11 -2.32 -16.04
CA GLN A 374 18.25 -2.82 -15.27
C GLN A 374 18.50 -2.01 -14.02
N THR A 375 18.37 -0.70 -14.13
CA THR A 375 18.70 0.24 -13.07
C THR A 375 17.50 0.79 -12.30
N GLY A 376 16.28 0.66 -12.86
CA GLY A 376 15.07 1.31 -12.35
C GLY A 376 15.10 2.83 -12.49
N ARG A 377 16.04 3.40 -13.27
CA ARG A 377 16.14 4.86 -13.44
C ARG A 377 15.21 5.38 -14.50
N MET A 378 14.64 6.55 -14.22
CA MET A 378 13.77 7.25 -15.18
C MET A 378 14.58 7.89 -16.30
N ASP A 379 14.11 7.72 -17.54
CA ASP A 379 14.58 8.48 -18.71
C ASP A 379 13.94 9.88 -18.71
N MET A 380 14.72 10.88 -18.29
CA MET A 380 14.22 12.23 -18.13
C MET A 380 13.80 12.90 -19.45
N ILE A 381 14.26 12.40 -20.61
CA ILE A 381 13.83 12.92 -21.93
C ILE A 381 12.40 12.42 -22.21
N ALA A 382 12.15 11.14 -22.02
CA ALA A 382 10.82 10.57 -22.20
C ALA A 382 9.82 11.10 -21.18
N VAL A 383 10.24 11.21 -19.89
CA VAL A 383 9.43 11.74 -18.79
C VAL A 383 9.09 13.23 -19.00
N LYS A 384 10.03 14.04 -19.53
CA LYS A 384 9.76 15.44 -19.87
C LYS A 384 8.65 15.55 -20.91
N GLN A 385 8.79 14.86 -22.04
CA GLN A 385 7.78 14.86 -23.10
C GLN A 385 6.41 14.39 -22.57
N TRP A 386 6.41 13.42 -21.68
CA TRP A 386 5.20 12.92 -21.04
C TRP A 386 4.49 13.99 -20.22
N PHE A 387 5.20 14.69 -19.34
CA PHE A 387 4.60 15.74 -18.54
C PHE A 387 4.16 16.95 -19.35
N ASP A 388 4.82 17.27 -20.46
CA ASP A 388 4.33 18.28 -21.42
C ASP A 388 3.00 17.86 -22.04
N THR A 389 2.87 16.60 -22.42
CA THR A 389 1.64 16.04 -23.00
C THR A 389 0.51 16.02 -21.95
N LEU A 390 0.81 15.65 -20.70
CA LEU A 390 -0.15 15.68 -19.60
C LEU A 390 -0.60 17.12 -19.30
N TYR A 391 0.33 18.06 -19.22
CA TYR A 391 0.01 19.48 -18.98
C TYR A 391 -0.92 20.02 -20.04
N ALA A 392 -0.68 19.74 -21.31
CA ALA A 392 -1.57 20.17 -22.41
C ALA A 392 -3.03 19.67 -22.25
N ASN A 393 -3.24 18.61 -21.45
CA ASN A 393 -4.55 18.01 -21.16
C ASN A 393 -5.04 18.25 -19.74
N GLU A 394 -4.31 18.98 -18.89
CA GLU A 394 -4.56 19.11 -17.45
C GLU A 394 -5.99 19.55 -17.13
N MET A 395 -6.49 20.58 -17.84
CA MET A 395 -7.85 21.09 -17.62
C MET A 395 -8.94 20.09 -17.98
N SER A 396 -8.71 19.23 -18.98
CA SER A 396 -9.65 18.15 -19.30
C SER A 396 -9.75 17.17 -18.13
N PHE A 397 -8.61 16.75 -17.56
CA PHE A 397 -8.60 15.84 -16.40
C PHE A 397 -9.28 16.45 -15.17
N ILE A 398 -8.97 17.71 -14.85
CA ILE A 398 -9.58 18.43 -13.73
C ILE A 398 -11.10 18.55 -13.92
N THR A 399 -11.54 18.97 -15.11
CA THR A 399 -12.97 19.14 -15.42
C THR A 399 -13.74 17.82 -15.28
N ASP A 400 -13.21 16.74 -15.81
CA ASP A 400 -13.83 15.41 -15.74
C ASP A 400 -13.89 14.91 -14.29
N TYR A 401 -12.80 15.10 -13.53
CA TYR A 401 -12.75 14.76 -12.11
C TYR A 401 -13.81 15.52 -11.29
N VAL A 402 -13.86 16.84 -11.45
CA VAL A 402 -14.80 17.72 -10.71
C VAL A 402 -16.24 17.39 -11.06
N LYS A 403 -16.56 17.16 -12.34
CA LYS A 403 -17.91 16.71 -12.75
C LYS A 403 -18.29 15.42 -12.01
N HIS A 404 -17.43 14.40 -12.04
CA HIS A 404 -17.71 13.12 -11.37
C HIS A 404 -17.84 13.29 -9.85
N ALA A 405 -16.97 14.07 -9.22
CA ALA A 405 -17.01 14.31 -7.77
C ALA A 405 -18.31 14.96 -7.32
N ASN A 406 -18.88 15.84 -8.14
CA ASN A 406 -20.16 16.51 -7.85
C ASN A 406 -21.36 15.58 -7.90
N TYR A 407 -21.34 14.55 -8.77
CA TYR A 407 -22.39 13.54 -8.82
C TYR A 407 -22.25 12.47 -7.72
N ARG A 408 -21.11 12.38 -7.05
CA ARG A 408 -20.91 11.47 -5.93
C ARG A 408 -21.68 11.95 -4.71
N LYS A 409 -22.78 11.24 -4.41
CA LYS A 409 -23.56 11.39 -3.18
C LYS A 409 -23.31 10.16 -2.30
N PRO A 410 -23.52 10.27 -0.98
CA PRO A 410 -23.63 9.08 -0.15
C PRO A 410 -24.61 8.11 -0.82
N ARG A 411 -24.24 6.85 -0.95
CA ARG A 411 -25.26 5.84 -1.23
C ARG A 411 -26.24 5.97 -0.10
N ASN A 412 -27.50 6.30 -0.40
CA ASN A 412 -28.56 6.25 0.60
C ASN A 412 -28.47 4.84 1.16
N GLY A 413 -27.94 4.72 2.37
CA GLY A 413 -28.12 3.52 3.14
C GLY A 413 -29.60 3.23 3.03
N SER A 414 -29.94 2.04 2.58
CA SER A 414 -31.30 1.63 2.26
C SER A 414 -32.28 2.52 3.02
N ASN A 415 -33.30 3.07 2.35
CA ASN A 415 -34.46 3.65 3.00
C ASN A 415 -35.14 2.56 3.84
N ASP A 416 -34.36 1.86 4.64
CA ASP A 416 -34.80 0.89 5.61
C ASP A 416 -35.45 1.71 6.71
N THR A 417 -36.75 1.80 6.62
CA THR A 417 -37.63 2.42 7.63
C THR A 417 -37.40 1.83 9.02
N ASN A 418 -36.53 0.81 9.15
CA ASN A 418 -36.15 0.10 10.36
C ASN A 418 -34.76 0.50 10.94
N SER A 419 -34.03 1.45 10.33
CA SER A 419 -32.73 1.86 10.88
C SER A 419 -32.86 2.55 12.22
N THR A 420 -32.14 2.08 13.23
CA THR A 420 -32.12 2.72 14.57
C THR A 420 -31.42 4.07 14.51
N PRO A 421 -31.73 5.01 15.45
CA PRO A 421 -31.04 6.31 15.53
C PRO A 421 -29.52 6.20 15.60
N ILE A 422 -29.00 5.18 16.29
CA ILE A 422 -27.56 4.94 16.39
C ILE A 422 -26.98 4.49 15.03
N GLN A 423 -27.67 3.63 14.29
CA GLN A 423 -27.23 3.20 12.94
C GLN A 423 -27.19 4.37 11.96
N MET A 424 -28.20 5.27 12.03
CA MET A 424 -28.21 6.49 11.22
C MET A 424 -27.01 7.41 11.52
N GLU A 425 -26.63 7.55 12.80
CA GLU A 425 -25.49 8.40 13.17
C GLU A 425 -24.14 7.76 12.81
N ILE A 426 -24.01 6.44 12.92
CA ILE A 426 -22.84 5.71 12.40
C ILE A 426 -22.72 5.88 10.88
N GLU A 427 -23.81 5.80 10.13
CA GLU A 427 -23.79 6.01 8.69
C GLU A 427 -23.44 7.47 8.34
N ARG A 428 -23.93 8.43 9.14
CA ARG A 428 -23.53 9.84 9.01
C ARG A 428 -22.03 10.03 9.25
N LEU A 429 -21.45 9.32 10.22
CA LEU A 429 -20.00 9.33 10.44
C LEU A 429 -19.25 8.75 9.24
N ARG A 430 -19.73 7.65 8.66
CA ARG A 430 -19.13 7.10 7.44
C ARG A 430 -19.09 8.10 6.29
N CYS A 431 -20.13 8.93 6.17
CA CYS A 431 -20.25 9.98 5.16
C CYS A 431 -19.75 11.35 5.65
N HIS A 432 -18.85 11.37 6.62
CA HIS A 432 -18.36 12.56 7.32
C HIS A 432 -17.87 13.67 6.37
N ALA A 433 -17.08 13.31 5.36
CA ALA A 433 -16.54 14.28 4.40
C ALA A 433 -17.65 15.00 3.63
N TYR A 434 -18.68 14.30 3.19
CA TYR A 434 -19.82 14.88 2.50
C TYR A 434 -20.55 15.90 3.38
N HIS A 435 -20.76 15.57 4.67
CA HIS A 435 -21.45 16.49 5.59
C HIS A 435 -20.61 17.71 5.94
N LEU A 436 -19.30 17.55 6.17
CA LEU A 436 -18.40 18.69 6.41
C LEU A 436 -18.33 19.62 5.20
N ARG A 437 -18.14 19.08 4.01
CA ARG A 437 -18.11 19.83 2.75
C ARG A 437 -19.37 20.69 2.56
N SER A 438 -20.53 20.06 2.76
CA SER A 438 -21.84 20.72 2.55
C SER A 438 -22.12 21.81 3.58
N ASN A 439 -21.55 21.69 4.78
CA ASN A 439 -21.82 22.61 5.89
C ASN A 439 -20.71 23.65 6.12
N THR A 440 -19.57 23.58 5.39
CA THR A 440 -18.45 24.51 5.52
C THR A 440 -18.38 25.44 4.31
N PRO A 441 -18.80 26.73 4.44
CA PRO A 441 -18.87 27.66 3.31
C PRO A 441 -17.53 27.83 2.58
N ALA A 442 -16.41 27.82 3.29
CA ALA A 442 -15.07 27.96 2.68
C ALA A 442 -14.77 26.81 1.71
N ILE A 443 -15.08 25.57 2.09
CA ILE A 443 -14.88 24.39 1.24
C ILE A 443 -15.84 24.41 0.07
N SER A 444 -17.13 24.71 0.30
CA SER A 444 -18.13 24.79 -0.75
C SER A 444 -17.82 25.90 -1.78
N ASN A 445 -17.24 27.02 -1.33
CA ASN A 445 -16.82 28.10 -2.22
C ASN A 445 -15.61 27.68 -3.06
N MET A 446 -14.64 27.00 -2.46
CA MET A 446 -13.49 26.44 -3.16
C MET A 446 -13.91 25.43 -4.23
N GLU A 447 -14.78 24.48 -3.89
CA GLU A 447 -15.32 23.51 -4.86
C GLU A 447 -16.05 24.24 -6.01
N ARG A 448 -16.74 25.32 -5.73
CA ARG A 448 -17.40 26.15 -6.74
C ARG A 448 -16.39 26.81 -7.69
N THR A 449 -15.25 27.28 -7.21
CA THR A 449 -14.16 27.80 -8.05
C THR A 449 -13.69 26.74 -9.05
N PHE A 450 -13.50 25.50 -8.61
CA PHE A 450 -13.14 24.39 -9.50
C PHE A 450 -14.25 24.05 -10.51
N GLN A 451 -15.52 24.32 -10.20
CA GLN A 451 -16.66 24.04 -11.10
C GLN A 451 -16.84 25.09 -12.21
N GLN A 452 -16.33 26.30 -12.03
CA GLN A 452 -16.50 27.40 -12.99
C GLN A 452 -15.72 27.26 -14.30
N GLY A 453 -14.79 26.29 -14.36
CA GLY A 453 -14.16 25.84 -15.61
C GLY A 453 -13.04 26.74 -16.14
N SER A 454 -12.71 26.58 -17.40
CA SER A 454 -11.48 27.03 -18.07
C SER A 454 -11.21 28.55 -18.11
N SER A 455 -12.18 29.42 -17.83
CA SER A 455 -11.95 30.86 -17.74
C SER A 455 -11.15 31.27 -16.50
N ALA A 456 -10.95 30.37 -15.54
CA ALA A 456 -10.32 30.60 -14.25
C ALA A 456 -9.15 29.61 -14.00
N PHE A 457 -8.39 29.24 -15.03
CA PHE A 457 -7.28 28.26 -14.89
C PHE A 457 -6.29 28.63 -13.78
N ASN A 458 -5.87 29.90 -13.74
CA ASN A 458 -4.97 30.36 -12.68
C ASN A 458 -5.66 30.33 -11.30
N ASP A 459 -6.95 30.67 -11.22
CA ASP A 459 -7.70 30.64 -9.96
C ASP A 459 -7.83 29.23 -9.41
N ILE A 460 -7.94 28.23 -10.29
CA ILE A 460 -7.96 26.81 -9.90
C ILE A 460 -6.61 26.40 -9.29
N HIS A 461 -5.49 26.74 -9.95
CA HIS A 461 -4.15 26.46 -9.43
C HIS A 461 -3.91 27.19 -8.12
N ASP A 462 -4.23 28.46 -8.00
CA ASP A 462 -4.10 29.25 -6.77
C ASP A 462 -4.93 28.64 -5.63
N ALA A 463 -6.18 28.23 -5.90
CA ALA A 463 -7.04 27.57 -4.91
C ALA A 463 -6.46 26.22 -4.46
N TYR A 464 -5.92 25.42 -5.39
CA TYR A 464 -5.29 24.14 -5.12
C TYR A 464 -4.04 24.32 -4.24
N TYR A 465 -3.13 25.23 -4.62
CA TYR A 465 -1.90 25.46 -3.86
C TYR A 465 -2.17 26.09 -2.49
N ARG A 466 -3.20 26.92 -2.36
CA ARG A 466 -3.64 27.42 -1.04
C ARG A 466 -4.12 26.30 -0.14
N TRP A 467 -4.94 25.38 -0.65
CA TRP A 467 -5.50 24.28 0.13
C TRP A 467 -4.46 23.24 0.56
N TYR A 468 -3.67 22.75 -0.38
CA TYR A 468 -2.75 21.65 -0.11
C TYR A 468 -1.40 22.09 0.45
N PHE A 469 -0.96 23.30 0.18
CA PHE A 469 0.39 23.77 0.51
C PHE A 469 0.41 25.06 1.35
N GLY A 470 -0.73 25.71 1.61
CA GLY A 470 -0.79 26.97 2.33
C GLY A 470 -0.17 28.14 1.58
N ILE A 471 -0.12 28.08 0.24
CA ILE A 471 0.51 29.09 -0.62
C ILE A 471 -0.55 30.11 -1.05
N GLU A 472 -0.47 31.34 -0.52
CA GLU A 472 -1.39 32.42 -0.87
C GLU A 472 -1.09 33.07 -2.23
N SER A 473 0.16 33.09 -2.66
CA SER A 473 0.63 33.62 -3.94
C SER A 473 1.67 32.72 -4.56
N MET A 474 1.36 32.17 -5.72
CA MET A 474 2.29 31.27 -6.43
C MET A 474 3.55 32.01 -6.88
N ASP A 475 3.42 33.27 -7.34
CA ASP A 475 4.57 34.07 -7.79
C ASP A 475 5.55 34.38 -6.66
N ALA A 476 5.05 34.69 -5.47
CA ALA A 476 5.90 34.94 -4.30
C ALA A 476 6.58 33.67 -3.76
N ASN A 477 6.04 32.48 -4.07
CA ASN A 477 6.48 31.21 -3.53
C ASN A 477 7.09 30.26 -4.58
N ARG A 478 7.54 30.77 -5.72
CA ARG A 478 8.08 29.95 -6.84
C ARG A 478 9.18 28.98 -6.40
N GLY A 479 10.09 29.39 -5.52
CA GLY A 479 11.15 28.52 -4.99
C GLY A 479 10.62 27.34 -4.18
N PHE A 480 9.56 27.56 -3.39
CA PHE A 480 8.91 26.50 -2.63
C PHE A 480 8.17 25.53 -3.56
N ILE A 481 7.46 26.03 -4.57
CA ILE A 481 6.79 25.21 -5.59
C ILE A 481 7.80 24.33 -6.34
N GLN A 482 8.96 24.88 -6.70
CA GLN A 482 10.05 24.10 -7.31
C GLN A 482 10.52 22.98 -6.39
N THR A 483 10.62 23.23 -5.09
CA THR A 483 10.99 22.21 -4.10
C THR A 483 9.92 21.12 -4.04
N ILE A 484 8.63 21.44 -4.08
CA ILE A 484 7.54 20.47 -4.16
C ILE A 484 7.68 19.61 -5.42
N CYS A 485 7.87 20.22 -6.59
CA CYS A 485 8.03 19.51 -7.86
C CYS A 485 9.23 18.55 -7.86
N ARG A 486 10.38 19.00 -7.36
CA ARG A 486 11.59 18.16 -7.26
C ARG A 486 11.40 16.98 -6.32
N ASN A 487 10.77 17.20 -5.17
CA ASN A 487 10.46 16.11 -4.24
C ASN A 487 9.50 15.08 -4.85
N TYR A 488 8.52 15.53 -5.63
CA TYR A 488 7.59 14.62 -6.30
C TYR A 488 8.28 13.81 -7.39
N LEU A 489 9.12 14.44 -8.22
CA LEU A 489 9.92 13.74 -9.24
C LEU A 489 10.88 12.74 -8.61
N TYR A 490 11.56 13.13 -7.53
CA TYR A 490 12.39 12.20 -6.78
C TYR A 490 11.57 11.04 -6.20
N GLY A 491 10.36 11.33 -5.74
CA GLY A 491 9.42 10.33 -5.27
C GLY A 491 9.00 9.32 -6.34
N LEU A 492 8.76 9.75 -7.57
CA LEU A 492 8.50 8.84 -8.69
C LEU A 492 9.70 7.93 -8.98
N GLN A 493 10.93 8.49 -8.94
CA GLN A 493 12.16 7.73 -9.08
C GLN A 493 12.33 6.73 -7.93
N TRP A 494 12.13 7.18 -6.69
CA TRP A 494 12.24 6.33 -5.49
C TRP A 494 11.23 5.18 -5.53
N ASN A 495 9.99 5.46 -5.94
CA ASN A 495 8.94 4.45 -6.06
C ASN A 495 9.34 3.33 -7.03
N ILE A 496 9.74 3.67 -8.25
CA ILE A 496 10.10 2.64 -9.23
C ILE A 496 11.34 1.85 -8.81
N GLU A 497 12.36 2.51 -8.23
CA GLU A 497 13.52 1.81 -7.66
C GLU A 497 13.11 0.85 -6.56
N TYR A 498 12.20 1.27 -5.66
CA TYR A 498 11.72 0.44 -4.55
C TYR A 498 11.05 -0.85 -5.04
N TYR A 499 10.29 -0.77 -6.14
CA TYR A 499 9.62 -1.93 -6.74
C TYR A 499 10.59 -2.82 -7.54
N VAL A 500 11.58 -2.25 -8.21
CA VAL A 500 12.47 -2.99 -9.12
C VAL A 500 13.72 -3.50 -8.42
N THR A 501 14.39 -2.65 -7.65
CA THR A 501 15.72 -2.95 -7.06
C THR A 501 15.70 -3.05 -5.53
N GLY A 502 14.68 -2.53 -4.88
CA GLY A 502 14.57 -2.43 -3.43
C GLY A 502 14.81 -1.01 -2.90
N CYS A 503 14.65 -0.82 -1.58
CA CYS A 503 14.75 0.49 -0.96
C CYS A 503 16.20 0.96 -0.85
N ARG A 504 16.57 1.98 -1.61
CA ARG A 504 17.91 2.61 -1.54
C ARG A 504 17.98 3.72 -0.50
N ASP A 505 16.90 4.51 -0.38
CA ASP A 505 16.80 5.61 0.59
C ASP A 505 15.72 5.30 1.63
N GLN A 506 16.16 4.90 2.82
CA GLN A 506 15.28 4.54 3.94
C GLN A 506 14.67 5.78 4.63
N GLU A 507 15.23 6.97 4.42
CA GLU A 507 14.81 8.20 5.09
C GLU A 507 13.89 9.06 4.27
N TRP A 508 13.84 8.82 2.96
CA TRP A 508 12.98 9.61 2.08
C TRP A 508 11.50 9.37 2.36
N TYR A 509 10.73 10.44 2.25
CA TYR A 509 9.27 10.43 2.17
C TYR A 509 8.83 11.73 1.48
N TYR A 510 7.60 11.75 0.95
CA TYR A 510 7.01 12.95 0.39
C TYR A 510 6.30 13.74 1.49
N PRO A 511 6.77 14.96 1.86
CA PRO A 511 6.28 15.66 3.05
C PRO A 511 5.02 16.50 2.82
N TYR A 512 4.47 16.49 1.60
CA TYR A 512 3.37 17.36 1.23
C TYR A 512 2.06 16.57 1.08
N ARG A 513 0.93 17.29 1.21
CA ARG A 513 -0.41 16.70 1.23
C ARG A 513 -0.97 16.40 -0.17
N GLY A 514 -0.53 17.15 -1.21
CA GLY A 514 -0.98 17.03 -2.59
C GLY A 514 0.18 16.86 -3.56
N ALA A 515 -0.10 16.35 -4.75
CA ALA A 515 0.85 16.37 -5.86
C ALA A 515 0.98 17.80 -6.40
N PRO A 516 2.13 18.20 -6.99
CA PRO A 516 2.20 19.45 -7.74
C PRO A 516 1.25 19.40 -8.96
N CYS A 517 0.77 20.55 -9.42
CA CYS A 517 0.04 20.60 -10.68
C CYS A 517 0.96 20.25 -11.85
N LEU A 518 0.39 19.69 -12.92
CA LEU A 518 1.15 19.22 -14.08
C LEU A 518 1.93 20.33 -14.77
N ARG A 519 1.37 21.57 -14.78
CA ARG A 519 2.03 22.77 -15.33
C ARG A 519 3.38 23.03 -14.65
N GLU A 520 3.37 23.13 -13.32
CA GLU A 520 4.57 23.45 -12.53
C GLU A 520 5.62 22.34 -12.66
N LEU A 521 5.17 21.09 -12.71
CA LEU A 521 6.05 19.94 -12.88
C LEU A 521 6.72 19.94 -14.27
N SER A 522 5.95 20.15 -15.33
CA SER A 522 6.47 20.27 -16.70
C SER A 522 7.51 21.40 -16.81
N LEU A 523 7.23 22.58 -16.22
CA LEU A 523 8.15 23.72 -16.20
C LEU A 523 9.42 23.44 -15.39
N GLU A 524 9.36 22.66 -14.32
CA GLU A 524 10.53 22.32 -13.52
C GLU A 524 11.47 21.34 -14.25
N ILE A 525 10.90 20.31 -14.89
CA ILE A 525 11.68 19.35 -15.70
C ILE A 525 12.38 20.05 -16.88
N ALA A 526 11.77 21.07 -17.47
CA ALA A 526 12.34 21.81 -18.60
C ALA A 526 13.67 22.51 -18.30
N LYS A 527 14.06 22.67 -17.03
CA LYS A 527 15.31 23.31 -16.63
C LYS A 527 16.55 22.43 -16.80
N ASN A 528 16.40 21.21 -17.36
CA ASN A 528 17.49 20.25 -17.65
C ASN A 528 18.44 19.98 -16.47
N GLN A 529 17.97 20.13 -15.24
CA GLN A 529 18.73 19.72 -14.08
C GLN A 529 18.46 18.24 -13.82
N PRO A 530 19.50 17.41 -13.62
CA PRO A 530 19.28 16.05 -13.15
C PRO A 530 18.47 16.11 -11.86
N ILE A 531 17.51 15.18 -11.71
CA ILE A 531 16.85 15.02 -10.41
C ILE A 531 17.97 14.81 -9.41
N PRO A 532 18.11 15.68 -8.40
CA PRO A 532 19.12 15.46 -7.38
C PRO A 532 18.76 14.15 -6.67
N ILE A 533 19.42 13.07 -7.07
CA ILE A 533 19.44 11.85 -6.27
C ILE A 533 20.36 12.22 -5.12
N PRO A 534 19.86 12.34 -3.88
CA PRO A 534 20.73 12.63 -2.75
C PRO A 534 21.84 11.59 -2.73
N ASP A 535 23.06 12.02 -2.43
CA ASP A 535 24.15 11.10 -2.12
C ASP A 535 23.72 10.38 -0.83
N VAL A 536 23.03 9.25 -1.00
CA VAL A 536 22.41 8.56 0.11
C VAL A 536 23.53 7.90 0.88
N SER A 537 23.95 8.55 1.95
CA SER A 537 24.63 7.82 3.02
C SER A 537 23.62 6.75 3.47
N VAL A 538 23.92 5.48 3.14
CA VAL A 538 23.07 4.34 3.50
C VAL A 538 22.92 4.32 5.02
N ARG A 539 21.97 5.11 5.54
CA ARG A 539 21.58 4.95 6.94
C ARG A 539 21.02 3.54 7.05
N SER A 540 21.53 2.81 8.00
CA SER A 540 20.94 1.52 8.35
C SER A 540 19.48 1.73 8.69
N ALA A 541 18.58 0.83 8.26
CA ALA A 541 17.16 0.88 8.57
C ALA A 541 16.89 1.24 10.03
N TYR A 542 15.77 1.86 10.32
CA TYR A 542 15.35 2.17 11.70
C TYR A 542 15.23 0.90 12.56
N CYS A 543 15.23 1.04 13.87
CA CYS A 543 14.93 -0.09 14.75
C CYS A 543 13.42 -0.17 15.06
N PRO A 544 12.91 -1.32 15.51
CA PRO A 544 11.48 -1.52 15.77
C PRO A 544 10.86 -0.48 16.73
N ILE A 545 11.56 -0.11 17.80
CA ILE A 545 11.07 0.92 18.76
C ILE A 545 11.04 2.31 18.12
N GLN A 546 11.97 2.65 17.21
CA GLN A 546 11.89 3.89 16.43
C GLN A 546 10.63 3.93 15.58
N GLN A 547 10.33 2.84 14.87
CA GLN A 547 9.08 2.75 14.10
C GLN A 547 7.85 2.94 14.99
N LEU A 548 7.79 2.29 16.15
CA LEU A 548 6.66 2.48 17.08
C LEU A 548 6.47 3.95 17.46
N LEU A 549 7.56 4.65 17.78
CA LEU A 549 7.51 6.08 18.09
C LEU A 549 7.02 6.92 16.91
N PHE A 550 7.38 6.55 15.66
CA PHE A 550 6.89 7.25 14.49
C PHE A 550 5.39 7.07 14.25
N VAL A 551 4.88 5.84 14.41
CA VAL A 551 3.58 5.48 13.85
C VAL A 551 2.44 5.48 14.86
N LEU A 552 2.72 5.38 16.16
CA LEU A 552 1.68 5.27 17.19
C LEU A 552 1.08 6.62 17.56
N PRO A 553 -0.26 6.76 17.59
CA PRO A 553 -0.92 7.87 18.25
C PRO A 553 -0.77 7.75 19.77
N SER A 554 -0.93 8.86 20.50
CA SER A 554 -0.82 8.91 21.96
C SER A 554 -1.74 7.92 22.69
N SER A 555 -2.92 7.64 22.11
CA SER A 555 -3.88 6.65 22.62
C SER A 555 -3.35 5.21 22.64
N SER A 556 -2.30 4.92 21.84
CA SER A 556 -1.66 3.59 21.77
C SER A 556 -0.28 3.53 22.46
N PHE A 557 0.10 4.52 23.24
CA PHE A 557 1.38 4.53 23.96
C PHE A 557 1.52 3.38 24.97
N GLY A 558 0.43 2.70 25.34
CA GLY A 558 0.48 1.45 26.10
C GLY A 558 1.32 0.35 25.45
N LEU A 559 1.52 0.39 24.12
CA LEU A 559 2.32 -0.57 23.36
C LEU A 559 3.84 -0.30 23.41
N LEU A 560 4.24 0.90 23.84
CA LEU A 560 5.65 1.29 24.00
C LEU A 560 6.28 0.64 25.25
N PRO A 561 7.61 0.48 25.29
CA PRO A 561 8.34 0.17 26.52
C PRO A 561 7.96 1.14 27.64
N SER A 562 7.83 0.62 28.87
CA SER A 562 7.35 1.41 30.03
C SER A 562 8.21 2.65 30.30
N ALA A 563 9.53 2.55 30.12
CA ALA A 563 10.44 3.69 30.29
C ALA A 563 10.14 4.82 29.30
N ILE A 564 9.94 4.48 28.02
CA ILE A 564 9.61 5.43 26.95
C ILE A 564 8.23 6.04 27.20
N ARG A 565 7.23 5.21 27.47
CA ARG A 565 5.87 5.69 27.76
C ARG A 565 5.85 6.66 28.93
N THR A 566 6.51 6.32 30.04
CA THR A 566 6.59 7.18 31.23
C THR A 566 7.27 8.51 30.92
N HIS A 567 8.34 8.49 30.11
CA HIS A 567 9.03 9.70 29.68
C HIS A 567 8.11 10.60 28.85
N LEU A 568 7.45 10.04 27.81
CA LEU A 568 6.53 10.78 26.96
C LEU A 568 5.39 11.42 27.73
N LEU A 569 4.71 10.65 28.60
CA LEU A 569 3.58 11.14 29.40
C LEU A 569 3.99 12.25 30.37
N LYS A 570 5.18 12.19 30.97
CA LYS A 570 5.69 13.27 31.81
C LYS A 570 6.01 14.55 31.06
N GLN A 571 6.29 14.46 29.76
CA GLN A 571 6.74 15.55 28.91
C GLN A 571 5.71 15.89 27.81
N MET A 572 4.42 15.53 27.99
CA MET A 572 3.38 15.79 26.99
C MET A 572 3.20 17.26 26.64
N GLY A 573 3.53 18.19 27.55
CA GLY A 573 3.57 19.61 27.23
C GLY A 573 4.51 19.98 26.09
N TYR A 574 5.58 19.21 25.89
CA TYR A 574 6.53 19.37 24.80
C TYR A 574 6.20 18.43 23.61
N TYR A 575 6.05 17.12 23.88
CA TYR A 575 5.84 16.12 22.82
C TYR A 575 4.43 16.14 22.24
N GLY A 576 3.43 16.71 22.91
CA GLY A 576 2.05 16.82 22.43
C GLY A 576 1.95 17.59 21.09
N ASN A 577 2.90 18.49 20.81
CA ASN A 577 2.98 19.16 19.51
C ASN A 577 3.25 18.19 18.33
N TYR A 578 3.86 17.03 18.62
CA TYR A 578 4.16 16.00 17.61
C TYR A 578 3.16 14.84 17.65
N TYR A 579 2.47 14.66 18.77
CA TYR A 579 1.48 13.60 19.01
C TYR A 579 0.11 14.21 19.36
N PRO A 580 -0.59 14.81 18.39
CA PRO A 580 -1.88 15.44 18.63
C PRO A 580 -2.91 14.43 19.12
N ASP A 581 -3.92 14.92 19.81
CA ASP A 581 -5.08 14.11 20.16
C ASP A 581 -5.82 13.67 18.90
N THR A 582 -6.18 12.40 18.84
CA THR A 582 -6.95 11.85 17.72
C THR A 582 -8.39 12.36 17.66
N THR A 583 -8.87 12.99 18.73
CA THR A 583 -10.27 13.48 18.84
C THR A 583 -10.54 14.74 18.05
N GLU A 584 -9.52 15.59 17.82
CA GLU A 584 -9.65 16.93 17.24
C GLU A 584 -8.90 17.08 15.89
N LEU A 585 -8.78 15.99 15.15
CA LEU A 585 -8.06 16.03 13.87
C LEU A 585 -8.90 16.64 12.76
N GLU A 586 -8.34 17.65 12.10
CA GLU A 586 -8.83 18.11 10.81
C GLU A 586 -8.49 17.09 9.71
N HIS A 587 -9.38 16.99 8.72
CA HIS A 587 -9.25 16.05 7.61
C HIS A 587 -9.31 16.77 6.25
N ASP A 588 -8.56 16.23 5.28
CA ASP A 588 -8.75 16.60 3.89
C ASP A 588 -10.06 16.02 3.37
N VAL A 589 -11.05 16.89 3.16
CA VAL A 589 -12.40 16.51 2.73
C VAL A 589 -12.75 17.00 1.33
N LEU A 590 -11.84 17.72 0.65
CA LEU A 590 -12.09 18.31 -0.67
C LEU A 590 -12.47 17.23 -1.69
N PHE A 591 -13.64 17.34 -2.32
CA PHE A 591 -14.23 16.37 -3.26
C PHE A 591 -14.46 14.95 -2.71
N LYS A 592 -14.31 14.72 -1.41
CA LYS A 592 -14.49 13.41 -0.79
C LYS A 592 -15.91 13.25 -0.22
N VAL A 593 -16.37 12.01 -0.13
CA VAL A 593 -17.70 11.66 0.39
C VAL A 593 -17.57 10.91 1.71
N TYR A 594 -16.70 9.92 1.75
CA TYR A 594 -16.57 9.01 2.88
C TYR A 594 -15.34 9.32 3.72
N LEU A 595 -15.42 9.06 5.03
CA LEU A 595 -14.32 9.26 5.96
C LEU A 595 -13.08 8.42 5.60
N TYR A 596 -13.27 7.21 5.08
CA TYR A 596 -12.16 6.36 4.65
C TYR A 596 -11.33 6.95 3.49
N GLU A 597 -11.88 7.89 2.73
CA GLU A 597 -11.18 8.61 1.65
C GLU A 597 -10.33 9.77 2.19
N CYS A 598 -10.58 10.22 3.43
CA CYS A 598 -9.94 11.38 4.02
C CYS A 598 -8.61 11.03 4.67
N HIS A 599 -7.68 11.98 4.65
CA HIS A 599 -6.44 11.91 5.41
C HIS A 599 -6.45 12.98 6.51
N PRO A 600 -6.14 12.62 7.77
CA PRO A 600 -6.00 13.60 8.84
C PRO A 600 -4.75 14.46 8.61
N PHE A 601 -4.85 15.72 9.05
CA PHE A 601 -3.72 16.62 9.08
C PHE A 601 -2.95 16.44 10.38
N ILE A 602 -1.81 15.74 10.31
CA ILE A 602 -0.95 15.46 11.46
C ILE A 602 0.33 16.29 11.36
N PRO A 603 0.84 16.82 12.49
CA PRO A 603 2.12 17.53 12.51
C PRO A 603 3.28 16.65 12.07
N TYR A 604 4.28 17.26 11.46
CA TYR A 604 5.54 16.60 11.15
C TYR A 604 6.26 16.14 12.43
N LEU A 605 6.79 14.93 12.40
CA LEU A 605 7.60 14.36 13.50
C LEU A 605 9.05 14.21 13.05
N PRO A 606 9.97 15.08 13.49
CA PRO A 606 11.38 14.99 13.14
C PRO A 606 12.05 13.72 13.69
N VAL A 607 12.95 13.12 12.91
CA VAL A 607 13.79 11.99 13.35
C VAL A 607 14.58 12.36 14.61
N ALA A 608 15.11 13.58 14.69
CA ALA A 608 15.85 14.07 15.83
C ALA A 608 15.05 13.99 17.16
N VAL A 609 13.72 14.18 17.11
CA VAL A 609 12.85 14.03 18.28
C VAL A 609 12.77 12.56 18.71
N ILE A 610 12.70 11.64 17.77
CA ILE A 610 12.71 10.20 18.05
C ILE A 610 14.04 9.77 18.65
N ASP A 611 15.15 10.21 18.08
CA ASP A 611 16.51 9.91 18.57
C ASP A 611 16.72 10.50 19.97
N GLU A 612 16.21 11.70 20.26
CA GLU A 612 16.21 12.32 21.59
C GLU A 612 15.45 11.47 22.63
N ILE A 613 14.24 11.00 22.28
CA ILE A 613 13.43 10.15 23.17
C ILE A 613 14.19 8.86 23.50
N ILE A 614 14.75 8.20 22.50
CA ILE A 614 15.49 6.95 22.67
C ILE A 614 16.72 7.17 23.54
N GLU A 615 17.52 8.20 23.27
CA GLU A 615 18.72 8.50 24.06
C GLU A 615 18.40 8.76 25.54
N LYS A 616 17.33 9.51 25.82
CA LYS A 616 16.88 9.80 27.18
C LYS A 616 16.32 8.59 27.93
N THR A 617 15.89 7.56 27.20
CA THR A 617 15.18 6.40 27.80
C THR A 617 15.93 5.08 27.70
N LYS A 618 17.05 5.01 26.98
CA LYS A 618 17.83 3.78 26.73
C LYS A 618 18.23 3.03 28.01
N GLY A 619 18.60 3.75 29.07
CA GLY A 619 18.96 3.16 30.36
C GLY A 619 17.81 2.54 31.15
N GLY A 620 16.56 2.78 30.74
CA GLY A 620 15.36 2.22 31.35
C GLY A 620 14.74 1.02 30.61
N LEU A 621 15.31 0.62 29.46
CA LEU A 621 14.86 -0.54 28.72
C LEU A 621 15.28 -1.84 29.41
N ASN A 622 14.36 -2.75 29.61
CA ASN A 622 14.66 -4.08 30.18
C ASN A 622 15.23 -5.03 29.09
N ALA A 623 15.69 -6.22 29.52
CA ALA A 623 16.25 -7.21 28.61
C ALA A 623 15.27 -7.64 27.50
N PHE A 624 13.99 -7.76 27.83
CA PHE A 624 12.95 -8.11 26.87
C PHE A 624 12.73 -7.00 25.82
N ASP A 625 12.69 -5.73 26.24
CA ASP A 625 12.61 -4.58 25.35
C ASP A 625 13.81 -4.52 24.40
N THR A 626 14.98 -4.89 24.92
CA THR A 626 16.20 -4.99 24.10
C THR A 626 16.10 -6.08 23.04
N CYS A 627 15.62 -7.28 23.41
CA CYS A 627 15.43 -8.40 22.47
C CYS A 627 14.45 -8.05 21.32
N ARG A 628 13.27 -7.48 21.66
CA ARG A 628 12.26 -7.11 20.63
C ARG A 628 12.66 -5.91 19.77
N ASN A 629 13.75 -5.23 20.11
CA ASN A 629 14.33 -4.12 19.36
C ASN A 629 15.53 -4.51 18.50
N GLN A 630 16.02 -5.75 18.62
CA GLN A 630 17.13 -6.25 17.82
C GLN A 630 16.69 -6.56 16.40
N ARG A 631 17.61 -6.38 15.45
CA ARG A 631 17.41 -6.84 14.07
C ARG A 631 17.76 -8.30 13.95
N THR A 632 17.01 -8.98 13.12
CA THR A 632 17.22 -10.38 12.75
C THR A 632 17.43 -10.51 11.24
N HIS A 633 17.64 -11.72 10.80
CA HIS A 633 17.71 -12.13 9.40
C HIS A 633 16.74 -13.29 9.18
N VAL A 634 16.53 -13.64 7.93
CA VAL A 634 15.70 -14.81 7.56
C VAL A 634 16.20 -16.06 8.26
N LEU A 635 15.30 -16.75 8.94
CA LEU A 635 15.58 -17.98 9.66
C LEU A 635 15.19 -19.20 8.80
N LYS A 636 16.10 -20.14 8.63
CA LYS A 636 15.79 -21.46 8.05
C LYS A 636 15.37 -22.40 9.18
N ILE A 637 14.22 -23.04 9.01
CA ILE A 637 13.66 -23.99 9.97
C ILE A 637 14.20 -25.39 9.60
N GLU A 638 14.97 -25.99 10.50
CA GLU A 638 15.58 -27.29 10.36
C GLU A 638 14.66 -28.44 10.82
#